data_91599d239d2bb3c215e55ae15e4acae8
#
_entry.id   91599d239d2bb3c215e55ae15e4acae8
#
_cell.length_a   1.000
_cell.length_b   1.000
_cell.length_c   1.000
_cell.angle_alpha   90.00
_cell.angle_beta   90.00
_cell.angle_gamma   90.00
#
_symmetry.space_group_name_H-M   'P 1'
#
loop_
_entity.id
_entity.type
_entity.pdbx_description
1 polymer ?
#
loop_
_entity_poly.entity_id
_entity_poly.type
_entity_poly.pdbx_seq_one_letter_code
_entity_poly.pdbx_strand_id
1 'polypeptide(L)'
;MRFGKKPIRSTYLVNTADFIACHKQSYVYRYDILKGLKDGGTFLLNCNWKPEELEEKLPASIKRYLARHNINFYIINAVDIAKEIGLGGRINMIMQSAFFKLTNIIPIEDAVKHLKEAIVEEYGHKGEKIVQMNFEAVERGINSLVKVEVPPHWADAQDEPEEERNVPEFIKNVADVMNRLEGDNLPVSAFLGREDGTFPPGTAAYEKRGIAVDVPEWQIDNCIQCNQCAFVCPHAAIRPFLLTEEEVKNAPEGFKVKKAIGKGFEGLYYRIQVSVLDCTGCGVCVNECPAKEKALVMKPLETQLHEAKNWEYAMTLSPKPNPMSKETVKGSQFEQPLLEFSGACAGCGETPYVKLITQLFGDRMMIANATGCSSIWGASAPSTPYTVNHEGKGPAWANSLFEDNAEFGLGMVLAVKQQRMKLADIVKELLEQNITAELKEALQFWLDNMMDGEKSKEASKKLLPILENYKAENEKVKTLINEILERKDYLVKKSQWIIGGDGWAYDIGYGGLDHVLASGEDVNILVLDTEVYSNTGGQSSKATPLGAVAQFAAAGKPLIKKDLGRMAMTYGYVYVAQVAMGASQTQLVKALVEAEKYPGPSLIIAYAPCIAHGIDMSESQIEQKRAVESGYWILYRYNPLLKKEGKNPFILDSKPPKLSFQEFLRREVRFTALERTFPERAKELFEEAEKAAMERYKIYERMAKEE
;
A
#
# COMPACT_ATOMS: atom_id res chain seq x y z
N MET A 1 -0.46 3.00 -29.11
CA MET A 1 -1.62 2.57 -29.91
C MET A 1 -1.34 2.85 -31.38
N ARG A 2 -1.83 2.03 -32.29
CA ARG A 2 -1.71 2.24 -33.74
C ARG A 2 -3.10 2.33 -34.35
N PHE A 3 -3.27 3.25 -35.31
CA PHE A 3 -4.49 3.39 -36.11
C PHE A 3 -4.13 3.33 -37.59
N GLY A 4 -4.96 2.75 -38.41
CA GLY A 4 -4.72 2.67 -39.86
C GLY A 4 -5.91 2.14 -40.64
N LYS A 5 -6.00 2.54 -41.91
CA LYS A 5 -7.03 2.06 -42.85
C LYS A 5 -6.84 0.60 -43.29
N LYS A 6 -5.65 0.04 -43.08
CA LYS A 6 -5.32 -1.37 -43.39
C LYS A 6 -5.26 -2.19 -42.10
N PRO A 7 -5.55 -3.49 -42.12
CA PRO A 7 -5.38 -4.37 -40.98
C PRO A 7 -3.97 -4.28 -40.40
N ILE A 8 -3.86 -4.05 -39.08
CA ILE A 8 -2.59 -3.99 -38.37
C ILE A 8 -2.28 -5.40 -37.86
N ARG A 9 -1.21 -6.01 -38.41
CA ARG A 9 -0.79 -7.37 -38.09
C ARG A 9 0.56 -7.40 -37.34
N SER A 10 0.78 -6.45 -36.43
CA SER A 10 2.03 -6.37 -35.69
C SER A 10 1.78 -6.43 -34.20
N THR A 11 2.62 -7.18 -33.48
CA THR A 11 2.59 -7.35 -32.02
C THR A 11 3.67 -6.55 -31.31
N TYR A 12 4.59 -5.90 -32.04
CA TYR A 12 5.69 -5.11 -31.49
C TYR A 12 5.22 -3.72 -31.02
N LEU A 13 5.94 -3.14 -30.09
CA LEU A 13 5.67 -1.81 -29.52
C LEU A 13 5.77 -0.69 -30.57
N VAL A 14 5.20 0.46 -30.27
CA VAL A 14 5.33 1.67 -31.09
C VAL A 14 6.66 2.33 -30.75
N ASN A 15 7.66 2.20 -31.63
CA ASN A 15 8.97 2.83 -31.50
C ASN A 15 9.06 4.19 -32.20
N THR A 16 8.14 4.47 -33.11
CA THR A 16 8.07 5.72 -33.87
C THR A 16 6.63 6.22 -33.81
N ALA A 17 6.42 7.41 -33.29
CA ALA A 17 5.12 8.01 -33.03
C ALA A 17 4.87 9.25 -33.89
N ASP A 18 3.65 9.43 -34.37
CA ASP A 18 3.18 10.67 -35.01
C ASP A 18 2.63 11.66 -33.96
N PHE A 19 2.19 11.13 -32.80
CA PHE A 19 1.61 11.88 -31.71
C PHE A 19 2.03 11.29 -30.35
N ILE A 20 2.42 12.16 -29.42
CA ILE A 20 2.68 11.81 -28.01
C ILE A 20 1.85 12.73 -27.11
N ALA A 21 1.17 12.16 -26.11
CA ALA A 21 0.53 12.92 -25.05
C ALA A 21 1.16 12.58 -23.70
N CYS A 22 1.60 13.59 -22.97
CA CYS A 22 2.08 13.49 -21.60
C CYS A 22 0.98 13.95 -20.64
N HIS A 23 0.45 13.03 -19.84
CA HIS A 23 -0.69 13.27 -18.97
C HIS A 23 -0.31 13.92 -17.62
N LYS A 24 0.96 13.96 -17.28
CA LYS A 24 1.47 14.54 -16.02
C LYS A 24 2.72 15.37 -16.26
N GLN A 25 2.69 16.64 -15.90
CA GLN A 25 3.79 17.59 -16.13
C GLN A 25 5.13 17.16 -15.48
N SER A 26 5.10 16.50 -14.31
CA SER A 26 6.33 16.03 -13.66
C SER A 26 7.12 15.00 -14.47
N TYR A 27 6.51 14.35 -15.46
CA TYR A 27 7.16 13.34 -16.29
C TYR A 27 8.20 13.93 -17.25
N VAL A 28 8.09 15.22 -17.59
CA VAL A 28 9.10 15.89 -18.45
C VAL A 28 10.49 15.95 -17.81
N TYR A 29 10.56 15.84 -16.48
CA TYR A 29 11.84 15.82 -15.73
C TYR A 29 12.40 14.43 -15.48
N ARG A 30 11.61 13.37 -15.76
CA ARG A 30 11.93 12.00 -15.34
C ARG A 30 12.17 11.04 -16.47
N TYR A 31 11.45 11.23 -17.57
CA TYR A 31 11.40 10.30 -18.67
C TYR A 31 11.75 10.99 -19.98
N ASP A 32 12.40 10.27 -20.89
CA ASP A 32 12.58 10.72 -22.27
C ASP A 32 11.27 10.53 -23.04
N ILE A 33 10.28 11.37 -22.72
CA ILE A 33 8.91 11.25 -23.22
C ILE A 33 8.77 11.54 -24.72
N LEU A 34 9.74 12.20 -25.33
CA LEU A 34 9.70 12.54 -26.76
C LEU A 34 10.47 11.54 -27.63
N LYS A 35 11.13 10.55 -27.02
CA LYS A 35 11.86 9.51 -27.76
C LYS A 35 10.99 8.84 -28.81
N GLY A 36 11.40 8.90 -30.05
CA GLY A 36 10.70 8.31 -31.19
C GLY A 36 9.55 9.14 -31.76
N LEU A 37 9.29 10.35 -31.29
CA LEU A 37 8.38 11.26 -31.98
C LEU A 37 9.01 11.74 -33.28
N LYS A 38 8.29 11.59 -34.40
CA LYS A 38 8.75 11.97 -35.75
C LYS A 38 8.96 13.47 -35.90
N ASP A 39 9.83 13.87 -36.81
CA ASP A 39 9.93 15.27 -37.22
C ASP A 39 8.58 15.79 -37.71
N GLY A 40 8.20 16.97 -37.26
CA GLY A 40 6.87 17.53 -37.51
C GLY A 40 5.72 16.84 -36.79
N GLY A 41 6.00 15.87 -35.92
CA GLY A 41 5.00 15.20 -35.08
C GLY A 41 4.33 16.15 -34.08
N THR A 42 3.35 15.64 -33.35
CA THR A 42 2.58 16.46 -32.40
C THR A 42 2.83 15.98 -30.96
N PHE A 43 3.14 16.93 -30.06
CA PHE A 43 3.25 16.72 -28.64
C PHE A 43 2.18 17.49 -27.87
N LEU A 44 1.43 16.80 -27.01
CA LEU A 44 0.45 17.38 -26.11
C LEU A 44 0.90 17.18 -24.65
N LEU A 45 1.07 18.28 -23.91
CA LEU A 45 1.40 18.24 -22.49
C LEU A 45 0.22 18.70 -21.63
N ASN A 46 -0.24 17.86 -20.72
CA ASN A 46 -1.14 18.27 -19.67
C ASN A 46 -0.34 18.94 -18.55
N CYS A 47 -0.50 20.25 -18.40
CA CYS A 47 0.17 21.04 -17.37
C CYS A 47 -0.69 22.26 -16.98
N ASN A 48 -0.42 22.82 -15.81
CA ASN A 48 -1.01 24.07 -15.33
C ASN A 48 -0.16 25.30 -15.67
N TRP A 49 0.92 25.11 -16.44
CA TRP A 49 1.80 26.19 -16.87
C TRP A 49 1.18 27.00 -18.02
N LYS A 50 1.42 28.30 -17.98
CA LYS A 50 1.08 29.18 -19.11
C LYS A 50 2.20 29.14 -20.17
N PRO A 51 1.91 29.51 -21.43
CA PRO A 51 2.94 29.54 -22.48
C PRO A 51 4.20 30.33 -22.10
N GLU A 52 4.04 31.42 -21.37
CA GLU A 52 5.15 32.29 -20.95
C GLU A 52 6.07 31.64 -19.89
N GLU A 53 5.53 30.68 -19.12
CA GLU A 53 6.28 29.98 -18.08
C GLU A 53 7.09 28.81 -18.63
N LEU A 54 6.82 28.36 -19.85
CA LEU A 54 7.45 27.17 -20.43
C LEU A 54 8.97 27.36 -20.65
N GLU A 55 9.42 28.60 -20.86
CA GLU A 55 10.85 28.93 -20.96
C GLU A 55 11.61 28.50 -19.69
N GLU A 56 11.04 28.73 -18.54
CA GLU A 56 11.65 28.40 -17.26
C GLU A 56 11.37 26.96 -16.85
N LYS A 57 10.16 26.44 -17.13
CA LYS A 57 9.67 25.17 -16.58
C LYS A 57 10.08 23.94 -17.40
N LEU A 58 10.34 24.06 -18.70
CA LEU A 58 10.70 22.90 -19.51
C LEU A 58 12.19 22.57 -19.41
N PRO A 59 12.54 21.29 -19.24
CA PRO A 59 13.94 20.84 -19.34
C PRO A 59 14.56 21.19 -20.69
N ALA A 60 15.86 21.47 -20.69
CA ALA A 60 16.58 21.81 -21.91
C ALA A 60 16.52 20.69 -22.97
N SER A 61 16.55 19.43 -22.57
CA SER A 61 16.41 18.28 -23.47
C SER A 61 15.08 18.30 -24.23
N ILE A 62 13.98 18.61 -23.56
CA ILE A 62 12.65 18.73 -24.17
C ILE A 62 12.63 19.94 -25.12
N LYS A 63 13.13 21.11 -24.70
CA LYS A 63 13.20 22.32 -25.54
C LYS A 63 13.98 22.04 -26.83
N ARG A 64 15.19 21.44 -26.73
CA ARG A 64 15.99 21.07 -27.88
C ARG A 64 15.28 20.12 -28.84
N TYR A 65 14.60 19.10 -28.30
CA TYR A 65 13.86 18.16 -29.13
C TYR A 65 12.73 18.87 -29.89
N LEU A 66 11.91 19.66 -29.20
CA LEU A 66 10.81 20.42 -29.82
C LEU A 66 11.29 21.30 -30.97
N ALA A 67 12.37 22.04 -30.78
CA ALA A 67 12.88 22.98 -31.78
C ALA A 67 13.58 22.28 -32.95
N ARG A 68 14.46 21.29 -32.67
CA ARG A 68 15.26 20.60 -33.70
C ARG A 68 14.44 19.72 -34.62
N HIS A 69 13.33 19.16 -34.11
CA HIS A 69 12.46 18.26 -34.86
C HIS A 69 11.16 18.93 -35.34
N ASN A 70 11.04 20.26 -35.24
CA ASN A 70 9.89 21.03 -35.67
C ASN A 70 8.55 20.49 -35.15
N ILE A 71 8.49 20.16 -33.85
CA ILE A 71 7.34 19.51 -33.24
C ILE A 71 6.18 20.49 -33.09
N ASN A 72 4.97 20.06 -33.42
CA ASN A 72 3.75 20.78 -33.14
C ASN A 72 3.42 20.64 -31.67
N PHE A 73 3.71 21.68 -30.87
CA PHE A 73 3.58 21.64 -29.43
C PHE A 73 2.26 22.23 -28.95
N TYR A 74 1.55 21.50 -28.10
CA TYR A 74 0.29 21.93 -27.49
C TYR A 74 0.32 21.68 -25.98
N ILE A 75 -0.35 22.55 -25.23
CA ILE A 75 -0.60 22.38 -23.80
C ILE A 75 -2.10 22.42 -23.51
N ILE A 76 -2.50 21.78 -22.43
CA ILE A 76 -3.85 21.81 -21.88
C ILE A 76 -3.80 21.67 -20.36
N ASN A 77 -4.65 22.41 -19.63
CA ASN A 77 -4.82 22.21 -18.18
C ASN A 77 -6.05 21.34 -17.92
N ALA A 78 -5.94 20.07 -18.24
CA ALA A 78 -7.04 19.11 -18.09
C ALA A 78 -7.44 18.88 -16.63
N VAL A 79 -6.52 19.09 -15.68
CA VAL A 79 -6.78 18.88 -14.23
C VAL A 79 -7.74 19.95 -13.71
N ASP A 80 -7.50 21.21 -14.00
CA ASP A 80 -8.39 22.28 -13.53
C ASP A 80 -9.75 22.20 -14.25
N ILE A 81 -9.75 21.89 -15.54
CA ILE A 81 -11.01 21.63 -16.28
C ILE A 81 -11.80 20.51 -15.59
N ALA A 82 -11.18 19.38 -15.23
CA ALA A 82 -11.86 18.29 -14.55
C ALA A 82 -12.38 18.68 -13.17
N LYS A 83 -11.62 19.47 -12.39
CA LYS A 83 -12.05 20.01 -11.08
C LYS A 83 -13.28 20.93 -11.22
N GLU A 84 -13.28 21.84 -12.18
CA GLU A 84 -14.38 22.78 -12.44
C GLU A 84 -15.68 22.08 -12.84
N ILE A 85 -15.59 21.02 -13.66
CA ILE A 85 -16.74 20.20 -14.06
C ILE A 85 -17.25 19.35 -12.89
N GLY A 86 -16.40 19.08 -11.88
CA GLY A 86 -16.71 18.18 -10.75
C GLY A 86 -16.26 16.73 -10.95
N LEU A 87 -15.40 16.46 -11.94
CA LEU A 87 -14.81 15.16 -12.20
C LEU A 87 -13.56 14.89 -11.32
N GLY A 88 -13.15 15.85 -10.47
CA GLY A 88 -11.95 15.76 -9.65
C GLY A 88 -10.69 15.67 -10.48
N GLY A 89 -9.90 14.61 -10.32
CA GLY A 89 -8.68 14.37 -11.09
C GLY A 89 -8.87 13.54 -12.38
N ARG A 90 -10.09 13.25 -12.79
CA ARG A 90 -10.39 12.36 -13.93
C ARG A 90 -10.33 13.12 -15.25
N ILE A 91 -9.18 13.08 -15.90
CA ILE A 91 -8.87 13.83 -17.12
C ILE A 91 -9.02 13.00 -18.41
N ASN A 92 -9.40 11.74 -18.32
CA ASN A 92 -9.40 10.81 -19.45
C ASN A 92 -10.24 11.31 -20.65
N MET A 93 -11.48 11.75 -20.44
CA MET A 93 -12.33 12.21 -21.54
C MET A 93 -11.82 13.52 -22.15
N ILE A 94 -11.24 14.40 -21.35
CA ILE A 94 -10.61 15.66 -21.80
C ILE A 94 -9.42 15.35 -22.70
N MET A 95 -8.51 14.49 -22.25
CA MET A 95 -7.30 14.13 -23.00
C MET A 95 -7.63 13.32 -24.27
N GLN A 96 -8.65 12.45 -24.20
CA GLN A 96 -9.08 11.65 -25.35
C GLN A 96 -9.71 12.52 -26.44
N SER A 97 -10.54 13.49 -26.08
CA SER A 97 -11.12 14.41 -27.05
C SER A 97 -10.06 15.35 -27.65
N ALA A 98 -9.10 15.82 -26.85
CA ALA A 98 -7.95 16.57 -27.32
C ALA A 98 -7.11 15.76 -28.34
N PHE A 99 -6.90 14.46 -28.07
CA PHE A 99 -6.22 13.53 -28.99
C PHE A 99 -6.93 13.49 -30.34
N PHE A 100 -8.24 13.26 -30.40
CA PHE A 100 -8.98 13.20 -31.67
C PHE A 100 -8.94 14.51 -32.42
N LYS A 101 -9.02 15.65 -31.69
CA LYS A 101 -8.92 16.99 -32.30
C LYS A 101 -7.57 17.23 -32.96
N LEU A 102 -6.48 16.84 -32.30
CA LEU A 102 -5.11 17.10 -32.80
C LEU A 102 -4.67 16.13 -33.87
N THR A 103 -5.11 14.88 -33.81
CA THR A 103 -4.67 13.84 -34.76
C THR A 103 -5.53 13.76 -36.02
N ASN A 104 -6.80 14.20 -35.93
CA ASN A 104 -7.77 14.13 -37.01
C ASN A 104 -7.83 12.76 -37.71
N ILE A 105 -7.66 11.67 -36.94
CA ILE A 105 -7.66 10.28 -37.49
C ILE A 105 -9.03 9.92 -38.08
N ILE A 106 -10.09 10.46 -37.46
CA ILE A 106 -11.46 10.46 -37.95
C ILE A 106 -11.99 11.88 -37.86
N PRO A 107 -13.02 12.28 -38.64
CA PRO A 107 -13.65 13.59 -38.54
C PRO A 107 -14.04 13.86 -37.10
N ILE A 108 -13.78 15.10 -36.62
CA ILE A 108 -13.98 15.43 -35.19
C ILE A 108 -15.44 15.28 -34.75
N GLU A 109 -16.37 15.55 -35.63
CA GLU A 109 -17.81 15.40 -35.39
C GLU A 109 -18.17 13.93 -35.11
N ASP A 110 -17.61 13.00 -35.91
CA ASP A 110 -17.78 11.55 -35.71
C ASP A 110 -17.11 11.10 -34.42
N ALA A 111 -15.89 11.59 -34.12
CA ALA A 111 -15.20 11.30 -32.89
C ALA A 111 -16.02 11.71 -31.66
N VAL A 112 -16.55 12.94 -31.64
CA VAL A 112 -17.39 13.44 -30.55
C VAL A 112 -18.67 12.62 -30.39
N LYS A 113 -19.30 12.25 -31.51
CA LYS A 113 -20.49 11.38 -31.49
C LYS A 113 -20.17 10.03 -30.83
N HIS A 114 -19.13 9.35 -31.28
CA HIS A 114 -18.73 8.05 -30.72
C HIS A 114 -18.27 8.13 -29.27
N LEU A 115 -17.55 9.20 -28.89
CA LEU A 115 -17.20 9.42 -27.50
C LEU A 115 -18.44 9.58 -26.60
N LYS A 116 -19.46 10.35 -27.05
CA LYS A 116 -20.71 10.52 -26.32
C LYS A 116 -21.51 9.22 -26.22
N GLU A 117 -21.56 8.42 -27.29
CA GLU A 117 -22.17 7.08 -27.29
C GLU A 117 -21.47 6.16 -26.27
N ALA A 118 -20.14 6.08 -26.31
CA ALA A 118 -19.35 5.29 -25.36
C ALA A 118 -19.51 5.76 -23.91
N ILE A 119 -19.60 7.08 -23.67
CA ILE A 119 -19.86 7.63 -22.34
C ILE A 119 -21.22 7.15 -21.80
N VAL A 120 -22.27 7.15 -22.65
CA VAL A 120 -23.59 6.65 -22.23
C VAL A 120 -23.53 5.17 -21.91
N GLU A 121 -22.87 4.37 -22.73
CA GLU A 121 -22.71 2.93 -22.51
C GLU A 121 -21.93 2.64 -21.23
N GLU A 122 -20.80 3.33 -21.03
CA GLU A 122 -19.90 3.06 -19.90
C GLU A 122 -20.37 3.69 -18.58
N TYR A 123 -20.91 4.91 -18.63
CA TYR A 123 -21.25 5.67 -17.41
C TYR A 123 -22.75 5.87 -17.18
N GLY A 124 -23.61 5.46 -18.11
CA GLY A 124 -25.08 5.58 -17.96
C GLY A 124 -25.62 4.97 -16.67
N HIS A 125 -25.05 3.84 -16.26
CA HIS A 125 -25.39 3.17 -15.00
C HIS A 125 -25.03 4.01 -13.74
N LYS A 126 -24.17 5.03 -13.86
CA LYS A 126 -23.76 5.94 -12.75
C LYS A 126 -24.69 7.16 -12.63
N GLY A 127 -25.63 7.34 -13.58
CA GLY A 127 -26.62 8.39 -13.60
C GLY A 127 -26.32 9.52 -14.55
N GLU A 128 -27.40 10.21 -14.94
CA GLU A 128 -27.40 11.28 -15.96
C GLU A 128 -26.40 12.40 -15.66
N LYS A 129 -26.28 12.81 -14.40
CA LYS A 129 -25.31 13.84 -14.00
C LYS A 129 -23.89 13.49 -14.41
N ILE A 130 -23.46 12.24 -14.21
CA ILE A 130 -22.10 11.79 -14.56
C ILE A 130 -21.92 11.77 -16.08
N VAL A 131 -22.95 11.37 -16.82
CA VAL A 131 -22.94 11.40 -18.30
C VAL A 131 -22.75 12.84 -18.80
N GLN A 132 -23.51 13.78 -18.28
CA GLN A 132 -23.42 15.19 -18.70
C GLN A 132 -22.06 15.82 -18.34
N MET A 133 -21.52 15.54 -17.17
CA MET A 133 -20.16 15.98 -16.79
C MET A 133 -19.11 15.46 -17.77
N ASN A 134 -19.21 14.22 -18.23
CA ASN A 134 -18.30 13.66 -19.22
C ASN A 134 -18.52 14.23 -20.63
N PHE A 135 -19.75 14.58 -21.01
CA PHE A 135 -20.01 15.30 -22.25
C PHE A 135 -19.34 16.68 -22.24
N GLU A 136 -19.47 17.43 -21.16
CA GLU A 136 -18.78 18.71 -20.98
C GLU A 136 -17.27 18.55 -21.03
N ALA A 137 -16.72 17.48 -20.45
CA ALA A 137 -15.30 17.16 -20.52
C ALA A 137 -14.81 16.97 -21.95
N VAL A 138 -15.58 16.28 -22.80
CA VAL A 138 -15.27 16.11 -24.23
C VAL A 138 -15.24 17.46 -24.95
N GLU A 139 -16.23 18.32 -24.72
CA GLU A 139 -16.33 19.64 -25.39
C GLU A 139 -15.19 20.57 -24.92
N ARG A 140 -14.93 20.64 -23.63
CA ARG A 140 -13.85 21.47 -23.09
C ARG A 140 -12.47 20.96 -23.50
N GLY A 141 -12.25 19.64 -23.61
CA GLY A 141 -11.00 19.08 -24.08
C GLY A 141 -10.62 19.51 -25.50
N ILE A 142 -11.62 19.68 -26.37
CA ILE A 142 -11.44 20.20 -27.74
C ILE A 142 -11.13 21.69 -27.76
N ASN A 143 -11.84 22.47 -26.91
CA ASN A 143 -11.86 23.94 -26.98
C ASN A 143 -10.77 24.61 -26.14
N SER A 144 -10.12 23.88 -25.20
CA SER A 144 -9.12 24.41 -24.27
C SER A 144 -7.67 24.12 -24.68
N LEU A 145 -7.45 23.61 -25.90
CA LEU A 145 -6.10 23.38 -26.43
C LEU A 145 -5.40 24.70 -26.74
N VAL A 146 -4.17 24.86 -26.24
CA VAL A 146 -3.33 26.01 -26.54
C VAL A 146 -2.13 25.55 -27.36
N LYS A 147 -2.00 26.07 -28.58
CA LYS A 147 -0.82 25.87 -29.42
C LYS A 147 0.31 26.76 -28.90
N VAL A 148 1.47 26.17 -28.72
CA VAL A 148 2.69 26.86 -28.30
C VAL A 148 3.61 27.07 -29.50
N GLU A 149 3.97 28.31 -29.78
CA GLU A 149 5.01 28.61 -30.76
C GLU A 149 6.36 28.26 -30.16
N VAL A 150 7.07 27.29 -30.75
CA VAL A 150 8.36 26.83 -30.28
C VAL A 150 9.44 27.84 -30.67
N PRO A 151 10.12 28.50 -29.69
CA PRO A 151 11.14 29.50 -30.04
C PRO A 151 12.37 28.84 -30.68
N PRO A 152 12.95 29.42 -31.76
CA PRO A 152 14.12 28.85 -32.41
C PRO A 152 15.34 28.68 -31.49
N HIS A 153 15.52 29.56 -30.51
CA HIS A 153 16.64 29.50 -29.56
C HIS A 153 16.60 28.27 -28.64
N TRP A 154 15.45 27.60 -28.50
CA TRP A 154 15.35 26.34 -27.76
C TRP A 154 16.22 25.24 -28.37
N ALA A 155 16.61 25.32 -29.65
CA ALA A 155 17.50 24.37 -30.28
C ALA A 155 18.87 24.28 -29.60
N ASP A 156 19.30 25.34 -28.92
CA ASP A 156 20.57 25.47 -28.26
C ASP A 156 20.47 25.54 -26.73
N ALA A 157 19.32 25.21 -26.16
CA ALA A 157 19.11 25.21 -24.72
C ALA A 157 20.16 24.35 -24.00
N GLN A 158 20.78 24.88 -22.96
CA GLN A 158 21.84 24.21 -22.21
C GLN A 158 21.23 23.45 -21.02
N ASP A 159 21.72 22.24 -20.79
CA ASP A 159 21.34 21.49 -19.59
C ASP A 159 21.90 22.17 -18.34
N GLU A 160 21.11 22.24 -17.29
CA GLU A 160 21.62 22.59 -15.97
C GLU A 160 22.56 21.46 -15.51
N PRO A 161 23.63 21.80 -14.73
CA PRO A 161 24.46 20.77 -14.15
C PRO A 161 23.62 19.79 -13.35
N GLU A 162 23.71 18.49 -13.68
CA GLU A 162 23.07 17.46 -12.89
C GLU A 162 23.68 17.49 -11.46
N GLU A 163 22.86 17.75 -10.45
CA GLU A 163 23.27 17.51 -9.07
C GLU A 163 23.57 16.01 -8.91
N GLU A 164 24.76 15.70 -8.40
CA GLU A 164 25.16 14.31 -8.18
C GLU A 164 24.23 13.68 -7.14
N ARG A 165 23.37 12.79 -7.59
CA ARG A 165 22.43 12.07 -6.73
C ARG A 165 23.18 11.08 -5.86
N ASN A 166 23.17 11.28 -4.56
CA ASN A 166 23.69 10.31 -3.58
C ASN A 166 22.68 9.16 -3.42
N VAL A 167 22.72 8.19 -4.34
CA VAL A 167 21.85 7.02 -4.36
C VAL A 167 22.69 5.74 -4.50
N PRO A 168 22.19 4.58 -4.03
CA PRO A 168 22.87 3.30 -4.20
C PRO A 168 23.18 2.99 -5.67
N GLU A 169 24.30 2.31 -5.93
CA GLU A 169 24.69 1.94 -7.30
C GLU A 169 23.63 1.18 -8.06
N PHE A 170 22.91 0.28 -7.40
CA PHE A 170 21.81 -0.45 -8.03
C PHE A 170 20.71 0.48 -8.56
N ILE A 171 20.38 1.54 -7.83
CA ILE A 171 19.42 2.56 -8.29
C ILE A 171 19.93 3.22 -9.56
N LYS A 172 21.16 3.75 -9.53
CA LYS A 172 21.76 4.46 -10.66
C LYS A 172 21.96 3.58 -11.89
N ASN A 173 22.46 2.35 -11.69
CA ASN A 173 22.95 1.51 -12.77
C ASN A 173 21.89 0.52 -13.29
N VAL A 174 20.85 0.22 -12.53
CA VAL A 174 19.82 -0.75 -12.90
C VAL A 174 18.41 -0.14 -12.83
N ALA A 175 17.98 0.31 -11.65
CA ALA A 175 16.59 0.75 -11.45
C ALA A 175 16.24 1.97 -12.32
N ASP A 176 17.10 2.97 -12.38
CA ASP A 176 16.87 4.17 -13.21
C ASP A 176 16.88 3.83 -14.70
N VAL A 177 17.70 2.87 -15.15
CA VAL A 177 17.73 2.41 -16.54
C VAL A 177 16.41 1.70 -16.87
N MET A 178 15.94 0.81 -16.02
CA MET A 178 14.66 0.13 -16.19
C MET A 178 13.49 1.13 -16.18
N ASN A 179 13.50 2.11 -15.27
CA ASN A 179 12.47 3.15 -15.19
C ASN A 179 12.43 4.05 -16.44
N ARG A 180 13.54 4.23 -17.14
CA ARG A 180 13.59 4.90 -18.46
C ARG A 180 13.14 4.01 -19.62
N LEU A 181 12.67 2.79 -19.36
CA LEU A 181 12.30 1.79 -20.35
C LEU A 181 13.50 1.36 -21.24
N GLU A 182 14.69 1.34 -20.66
CA GLU A 182 15.95 0.94 -21.30
C GLU A 182 16.53 -0.34 -20.71
N GLY A 183 15.76 -1.07 -19.93
CA GLY A 183 16.17 -2.30 -19.25
C GLY A 183 16.74 -3.37 -20.21
N ASP A 184 16.25 -3.45 -21.44
CA ASP A 184 16.77 -4.36 -22.48
C ASP A 184 18.22 -4.07 -22.89
N ASN A 185 18.74 -2.87 -22.58
CA ASN A 185 20.12 -2.50 -22.84
C ASN A 185 21.08 -2.95 -21.73
N LEU A 186 20.54 -3.41 -20.58
CA LEU A 186 21.37 -3.90 -19.49
C LEU A 186 21.98 -5.26 -19.86
N PRO A 187 23.31 -5.43 -19.65
CA PRO A 187 23.93 -6.75 -19.80
C PRO A 187 23.46 -7.68 -18.67
N VAL A 188 23.44 -8.98 -18.91
CA VAL A 188 23.11 -10.00 -17.89
C VAL A 188 23.99 -9.85 -16.64
N SER A 189 25.25 -9.43 -16.81
CA SER A 189 26.18 -9.16 -15.69
C SER A 189 25.75 -8.03 -14.75
N ALA A 190 24.78 -7.18 -15.14
CA ALA A 190 24.20 -6.18 -14.23
C ALA A 190 23.44 -6.81 -13.06
N PHE A 191 23.08 -8.10 -13.16
CA PHE A 191 22.35 -8.87 -12.16
C PHE A 191 23.21 -9.92 -11.42
N LEU A 192 24.55 -9.82 -11.51
CA LEU A 192 25.45 -10.66 -10.75
C LEU A 192 25.20 -10.52 -9.23
N GLY A 193 25.15 -11.68 -8.53
CA GLY A 193 24.79 -11.75 -7.12
C GLY A 193 23.29 -11.66 -6.85
N ARG A 194 22.45 -11.80 -7.90
CA ARG A 194 20.98 -11.79 -7.85
C ARG A 194 20.38 -12.91 -8.70
N GLU A 195 21.14 -13.97 -8.90
CA GLU A 195 20.78 -15.14 -9.71
C GLU A 195 19.60 -15.90 -9.11
N ASP A 196 19.36 -15.71 -7.81
CA ASP A 196 18.20 -16.23 -7.07
C ASP A 196 16.91 -15.40 -7.22
N GLY A 197 16.95 -14.32 -8.02
CA GLY A 197 15.80 -13.41 -8.24
C GLY A 197 15.59 -12.37 -7.15
N THR A 198 16.53 -12.20 -6.20
CA THR A 198 16.42 -11.16 -5.17
C THR A 198 16.61 -9.75 -5.75
N PHE A 199 15.87 -8.79 -5.19
CA PHE A 199 16.02 -7.36 -5.47
C PHE A 199 16.34 -6.60 -4.18
N PRO A 200 17.07 -5.47 -4.23
CA PRO A 200 17.33 -4.66 -3.05
C PRO A 200 16.02 -4.14 -2.44
N PRO A 201 15.88 -4.17 -1.10
CA PRO A 201 14.75 -3.54 -0.43
C PRO A 201 14.79 -2.03 -0.53
N GLY A 202 13.62 -1.38 -0.44
CA GLY A 202 13.51 0.08 -0.30
C GLY A 202 13.78 0.88 -1.57
N THR A 203 13.83 0.26 -2.75
CA THR A 203 14.06 0.99 -4.02
C THR A 203 12.95 1.99 -4.34
N ALA A 204 11.72 1.77 -3.87
CA ALA A 204 10.60 2.70 -4.03
C ALA A 204 10.87 4.10 -3.46
N ALA A 205 11.72 4.22 -2.43
CA ALA A 205 12.08 5.50 -1.81
C ALA A 205 12.80 6.47 -2.77
N TYR A 206 13.40 5.96 -3.84
CA TYR A 206 14.18 6.74 -4.81
C TYR A 206 13.35 7.15 -6.04
N GLU A 207 12.13 6.66 -6.18
CA GLU A 207 11.31 6.95 -7.35
C GLU A 207 10.77 8.39 -7.39
N LYS A 208 10.36 8.94 -6.24
CA LYS A 208 9.88 10.33 -6.11
C LYS A 208 8.93 10.74 -7.25
N ARG A 209 7.86 9.98 -7.46
CA ARG A 209 7.00 10.05 -8.66
C ARG A 209 6.33 11.41 -8.88
N GLY A 210 6.01 12.14 -7.81
CA GLY A 210 5.38 13.47 -7.88
C GLY A 210 4.03 13.45 -8.61
N ILE A 211 3.23 12.40 -8.41
CA ILE A 211 1.97 12.17 -9.14
C ILE A 211 0.77 12.90 -8.56
N ALA A 212 0.83 13.31 -7.29
CA ALA A 212 -0.28 14.01 -6.66
C ALA A 212 -0.56 15.36 -7.35
N VAL A 213 -1.84 15.72 -7.40
CA VAL A 213 -2.26 17.07 -7.79
C VAL A 213 -2.19 17.99 -6.57
N ASP A 214 -2.78 17.53 -5.47
CA ASP A 214 -2.77 18.22 -4.18
C ASP A 214 -2.16 17.29 -3.13
N VAL A 215 -1.44 17.86 -2.17
CA VAL A 215 -0.81 17.14 -1.05
C VAL A 215 -1.19 17.78 0.28
N PRO A 216 -1.21 17.06 1.40
CA PRO A 216 -1.57 17.64 2.68
C PRO A 216 -0.47 18.55 3.23
N GLU A 217 -0.83 19.80 3.51
CA GLU A 217 -0.04 20.76 4.28
C GLU A 217 -0.37 20.62 5.78
N TRP A 218 0.66 20.55 6.62
CA TRP A 218 0.48 20.43 8.08
C TRP A 218 0.19 21.78 8.74
N GLN A 219 -0.98 21.90 9.36
CA GLN A 219 -1.40 23.02 10.19
C GLN A 219 -0.99 22.77 11.64
N ILE A 220 0.20 23.24 12.00
CA ILE A 220 0.87 22.92 13.26
C ILE A 220 0.04 23.26 14.50
N ASP A 221 -0.65 24.42 14.50
CA ASP A 221 -1.41 24.90 15.63
C ASP A 221 -2.64 24.02 15.94
N ASN A 222 -3.26 23.47 14.90
CA ASN A 222 -4.44 22.61 15.01
C ASN A 222 -4.09 21.17 15.37
N CYS A 223 -2.81 20.77 15.28
CA CYS A 223 -2.40 19.39 15.46
C CYS A 223 -2.39 18.97 16.93
N ILE A 224 -3.15 17.92 17.28
CA ILE A 224 -3.25 17.31 18.60
C ILE A 224 -2.28 16.15 18.83
N GLN A 225 -1.39 15.87 17.87
CA GLN A 225 -0.36 14.81 17.93
C GLN A 225 -0.91 13.39 18.15
N CYS A 226 -2.05 13.06 17.56
CA CYS A 226 -2.68 11.74 17.71
C CYS A 226 -2.11 10.66 16.78
N ASN A 227 -1.34 11.02 15.74
CA ASN A 227 -0.75 10.16 14.71
C ASN A 227 -1.76 9.42 13.82
N GLN A 228 -3.06 9.70 13.89
CA GLN A 228 -4.06 8.99 13.06
C GLN A 228 -3.84 9.19 11.57
N CYS A 229 -3.38 10.37 11.15
CA CYS A 229 -3.02 10.62 9.74
C CYS A 229 -1.92 9.69 9.21
N ALA A 230 -0.91 9.40 10.04
CA ALA A 230 0.15 8.44 9.71
C ALA A 230 -0.38 7.00 9.75
N PHE A 231 -1.24 6.69 10.73
CA PHE A 231 -1.82 5.35 10.91
C PHE A 231 -2.59 4.88 9.67
N VAL A 232 -3.41 5.75 9.08
CA VAL A 232 -4.27 5.42 7.93
C VAL A 232 -3.62 5.64 6.57
N CYS A 233 -2.41 6.21 6.50
CA CYS A 233 -1.78 6.51 5.23
C CYS A 233 -1.42 5.23 4.46
N PRO A 234 -1.96 5.04 3.23
CA PRO A 234 -1.71 3.83 2.44
C PRO A 234 -0.27 3.70 1.93
N HIS A 235 0.45 4.82 1.83
CA HIS A 235 1.77 4.90 1.20
C HIS A 235 2.90 5.24 2.17
N ALA A 236 2.62 5.32 3.48
CA ALA A 236 3.59 5.77 4.49
C ALA A 236 4.25 7.12 4.17
N ALA A 237 3.58 7.96 3.39
CA ALA A 237 4.09 9.25 2.93
C ALA A 237 3.89 10.39 3.96
N ILE A 238 3.20 10.13 5.05
CA ILE A 238 3.03 11.07 6.17
C ILE A 238 3.43 10.37 7.47
N ARG A 239 4.36 10.99 8.22
CA ARG A 239 4.95 10.37 9.42
C ARG A 239 5.16 11.38 10.54
N PRO A 240 5.00 10.96 11.81
CA PRO A 240 5.45 11.75 12.96
C PRO A 240 6.96 11.58 13.17
N PHE A 241 7.64 12.67 13.48
CA PHE A 241 9.04 12.69 13.87
C PHE A 241 9.20 13.32 15.24
N LEU A 242 10.14 12.78 16.03
CA LEU A 242 10.58 13.33 17.29
C LEU A 242 12.00 13.88 17.12
N LEU A 243 12.25 15.08 17.61
CA LEU A 243 13.52 15.78 17.50
C LEU A 243 14.02 16.22 18.87
N THR A 244 15.33 16.18 19.05
CA THR A 244 16.00 16.86 20.14
C THR A 244 16.11 18.35 19.87
N GLU A 245 16.47 19.15 20.88
CA GLU A 245 16.72 20.59 20.69
C GLU A 245 17.87 20.87 19.71
N GLU A 246 18.90 20.04 19.69
CA GLU A 246 20.02 20.15 18.78
C GLU A 246 19.59 19.88 17.32
N GLU A 247 18.81 18.85 17.10
CA GLU A 247 18.26 18.53 15.77
C GLU A 247 17.33 19.64 15.26
N VAL A 248 16.57 20.29 16.15
CA VAL A 248 15.75 21.46 15.77
C VAL A 248 16.63 22.64 15.33
N LYS A 249 17.77 22.88 16.00
CA LYS A 249 18.71 23.97 15.64
C LYS A 249 19.40 23.73 14.29
N ASN A 250 19.59 22.48 13.92
CA ASN A 250 20.24 22.08 12.67
C ASN A 250 19.25 21.91 11.49
N ALA A 251 17.93 22.09 11.74
CA ALA A 251 16.90 21.90 10.74
C ALA A 251 16.94 22.97 9.64
N PRO A 252 16.54 22.65 8.42
CA PRO A 252 16.40 23.63 7.34
C PRO A 252 15.46 24.78 7.70
N GLU A 253 15.67 25.93 7.06
CA GLU A 253 14.76 27.07 7.20
C GLU A 253 13.33 26.64 6.84
N GLY A 254 12.35 27.04 7.66
CA GLY A 254 10.94 26.67 7.48
C GLY A 254 10.55 25.29 8.06
N PHE A 255 11.48 24.53 8.64
CA PHE A 255 11.17 23.26 9.29
C PHE A 255 10.47 23.49 10.65
N LYS A 256 9.15 23.66 10.61
CA LYS A 256 8.35 23.95 11.79
C LYS A 256 8.22 22.75 12.71
N VAL A 257 8.35 22.95 14.01
CA VAL A 257 8.16 21.94 15.06
C VAL A 257 7.35 22.52 16.22
N LYS A 258 6.73 21.66 17.02
CA LYS A 258 6.13 22.04 18.31
C LYS A 258 6.60 21.09 19.43
N LYS A 259 6.47 21.48 20.68
CA LYS A 259 6.80 20.59 21.80
C LYS A 259 5.97 19.32 21.74
N ALA A 260 6.61 18.18 21.92
CA ALA A 260 5.93 16.90 22.01
C ALA A 260 5.10 16.82 23.31
N ILE A 261 3.92 16.16 23.25
CA ILE A 261 2.96 16.10 24.36
C ILE A 261 2.79 14.65 24.83
N GLY A 262 2.98 14.44 26.12
CA GLY A 262 2.77 13.15 26.80
C GLY A 262 3.91 12.80 27.76
N LYS A 263 3.66 11.81 28.64
CA LYS A 263 4.68 11.26 29.53
C LYS A 263 5.74 10.53 28.69
N GLY A 264 7.01 10.78 28.95
CA GLY A 264 8.14 10.22 28.22
C GLY A 264 8.57 11.04 27.00
N PHE A 265 7.90 12.19 26.72
CA PHE A 265 8.23 13.09 25.61
C PHE A 265 8.98 14.35 26.10
N GLU A 266 9.38 14.40 27.35
CA GLU A 266 10.04 15.57 27.94
C GLU A 266 11.35 15.89 27.18
N GLY A 267 11.50 17.17 26.81
CA GLY A 267 12.67 17.64 26.05
C GLY A 267 12.64 17.34 24.54
N LEU A 268 11.58 16.70 24.04
CA LEU A 268 11.42 16.40 22.63
C LEU A 268 10.48 17.39 21.93
N TYR A 269 10.75 17.58 20.65
CA TYR A 269 9.88 18.30 19.72
C TYR A 269 9.21 17.30 18.76
N TYR A 270 8.08 17.70 18.25
CA TYR A 270 7.22 16.89 17.38
C TYR A 270 6.95 17.59 16.04
N ARG A 271 6.99 16.84 14.95
CA ARG A 271 6.58 17.26 13.62
C ARG A 271 5.81 16.14 12.91
N ILE A 272 4.75 16.50 12.18
CA ILE A 272 4.23 15.69 11.08
C ILE A 272 4.94 16.13 9.81
N GLN A 273 5.60 15.20 9.15
CA GLN A 273 6.28 15.43 7.87
C GLN A 273 5.60 14.65 6.76
N VAL A 274 5.39 15.30 5.63
CA VAL A 274 4.86 14.69 4.41
C VAL A 274 5.97 14.55 3.38
N SER A 275 6.12 13.35 2.80
CA SER A 275 6.89 13.16 1.57
C SER A 275 6.03 13.53 0.39
N VAL A 276 6.09 14.79 -0.03
CA VAL A 276 5.19 15.35 -1.05
C VAL A 276 5.35 14.71 -2.42
N LEU A 277 6.56 14.22 -2.74
CA LEU A 277 6.87 13.54 -4.00
C LEU A 277 6.42 12.07 -4.03
N ASP A 278 6.22 11.45 -2.86
CA ASP A 278 5.76 10.07 -2.72
C ASP A 278 4.27 10.00 -2.35
N CYS A 279 3.66 11.12 -1.99
CA CYS A 279 2.24 11.24 -1.70
C CYS A 279 1.41 11.03 -2.99
N THR A 280 0.31 10.26 -2.90
CA THR A 280 -0.61 10.05 -4.04
C THR A 280 -1.78 11.03 -4.05
N GLY A 281 -1.87 11.94 -3.06
CA GLY A 281 -2.94 12.96 -2.99
C GLY A 281 -4.33 12.41 -2.67
N CYS A 282 -4.44 11.23 -2.07
CA CYS A 282 -5.73 10.56 -1.83
C CYS A 282 -6.66 11.25 -0.83
N GLY A 283 -6.16 12.11 0.07
CA GLY A 283 -6.98 12.85 1.03
C GLY A 283 -7.41 12.08 2.29
N VAL A 284 -7.17 10.77 2.40
CA VAL A 284 -7.60 9.94 3.56
C VAL A 284 -7.14 10.52 4.89
N CYS A 285 -5.89 10.97 4.99
CA CYS A 285 -5.32 11.55 6.22
C CYS A 285 -6.02 12.85 6.65
N VAL A 286 -6.54 13.63 5.71
CA VAL A 286 -7.31 14.86 5.98
C VAL A 286 -8.69 14.51 6.54
N ASN A 287 -9.37 13.54 5.90
CA ASN A 287 -10.71 13.11 6.33
C ASN A 287 -10.67 12.46 7.72
N GLU A 288 -9.65 11.67 8.01
CA GLU A 288 -9.47 11.00 9.31
C GLU A 288 -8.91 11.90 10.43
N CYS A 289 -8.48 13.11 10.12
CA CYS A 289 -7.98 14.02 11.15
C CYS A 289 -9.09 14.37 12.16
N PRO A 290 -8.96 14.02 13.46
CA PRO A 290 -10.00 14.23 14.47
C PRO A 290 -9.96 15.64 15.10
N ALA A 291 -8.97 16.47 14.74
CA ALA A 291 -8.87 17.83 15.28
C ALA A 291 -10.10 18.66 14.91
N LYS A 292 -10.56 19.52 15.84
CA LYS A 292 -11.74 20.35 15.67
C LYS A 292 -11.62 21.23 14.39
N GLU A 293 -10.47 21.86 14.25
CA GLU A 293 -10.02 22.44 12.99
C GLU A 293 -8.98 21.51 12.41
N LYS A 294 -9.15 21.09 11.15
CA LYS A 294 -8.29 20.09 10.53
C LYS A 294 -6.82 20.51 10.63
N ALA A 295 -5.99 19.59 11.11
CA ALA A 295 -4.54 19.79 11.17
C ALA A 295 -3.84 19.49 9.83
N LEU A 296 -4.58 19.11 8.80
CA LEU A 296 -4.11 18.86 7.45
C LEU A 296 -5.07 19.50 6.46
N VAL A 297 -4.53 20.19 5.47
CA VAL A 297 -5.30 20.85 4.39
C VAL A 297 -4.65 20.50 3.06
N MET A 298 -5.44 20.04 2.09
CA MET A 298 -4.91 19.74 0.75
C MET A 298 -4.51 21.03 0.03
N LYS A 299 -3.30 21.07 -0.52
CA LYS A 299 -2.72 22.19 -1.25
C LYS A 299 -2.08 21.69 -2.55
N PRO A 300 -2.07 22.50 -3.62
CA PRO A 300 -1.38 22.15 -4.86
C PRO A 300 0.07 21.73 -4.59
N LEU A 301 0.52 20.60 -5.18
CA LEU A 301 1.86 20.06 -5.00
C LEU A 301 2.96 21.10 -5.21
N GLU A 302 2.83 21.94 -6.24
CA GLU A 302 3.83 22.96 -6.60
C GLU A 302 4.10 23.95 -5.46
N THR A 303 3.07 24.24 -4.64
CA THR A 303 3.21 25.14 -3.48
C THR A 303 3.92 24.46 -2.30
N GLN A 304 4.06 23.15 -2.34
CA GLN A 304 4.59 22.32 -1.25
C GLN A 304 5.93 21.66 -1.58
N LEU A 305 6.54 21.93 -2.73
CA LEU A 305 7.82 21.30 -3.15
C LEU A 305 8.97 21.55 -2.17
N HIS A 306 8.94 22.68 -1.43
CA HIS A 306 9.93 22.95 -0.37
C HIS A 306 9.94 21.91 0.74
N GLU A 307 8.85 21.19 0.96
CA GLU A 307 8.75 20.09 1.93
C GLU A 307 9.58 18.85 1.52
N ALA A 308 10.02 18.74 0.27
CA ALA A 308 10.93 17.67 -0.15
C ALA A 308 12.25 17.74 0.62
N LYS A 309 12.86 18.94 0.75
CA LYS A 309 14.08 19.15 1.56
C LYS A 309 13.83 18.87 3.05
N ASN A 310 12.67 19.24 3.55
CA ASN A 310 12.28 18.94 4.93
C ASN A 310 12.14 17.42 5.16
N TRP A 311 11.61 16.69 4.16
CA TRP A 311 11.58 15.23 4.21
C TRP A 311 12.96 14.60 4.24
N GLU A 312 13.86 15.04 3.37
CA GLU A 312 15.26 14.58 3.33
C GLU A 312 15.92 14.76 4.70
N TYR A 313 15.79 15.95 5.28
CA TYR A 313 16.29 16.20 6.64
C TYR A 313 15.67 15.29 7.69
N ALA A 314 14.34 15.13 7.67
CA ALA A 314 13.64 14.26 8.62
C ALA A 314 14.14 12.80 8.56
N MET A 315 14.54 12.33 7.39
CA MET A 315 15.10 10.98 7.21
C MET A 315 16.53 10.83 7.75
N THR A 316 17.26 11.94 8.03
CA THR A 316 18.58 11.90 8.66
C THR A 316 18.54 11.92 10.19
N LEU A 317 17.36 12.13 10.78
CA LEU A 317 17.21 12.19 12.24
C LEU A 317 17.59 10.87 12.90
N SER A 318 18.33 10.97 14.01
CA SER A 318 18.71 9.79 14.77
C SER A 318 17.48 9.02 15.28
N PRO A 319 17.49 7.69 15.27
CA PRO A 319 16.43 6.90 15.91
C PRO A 319 16.35 7.22 17.39
N LYS A 320 15.11 7.35 17.89
CA LYS A 320 14.85 7.60 19.31
C LYS A 320 14.07 6.44 19.92
N PRO A 321 14.33 6.08 21.18
CA PRO A 321 13.47 5.13 21.88
C PRO A 321 12.02 5.60 21.81
N ASN A 322 11.11 4.68 21.47
CA ASN A 322 9.69 5.01 21.43
C ASN A 322 9.19 5.36 22.84
N PRO A 323 8.69 6.58 23.07
CA PRO A 323 8.23 6.97 24.40
C PRO A 323 6.93 6.26 24.83
N MET A 324 6.28 5.55 23.90
CA MET A 324 5.02 4.85 24.13
C MET A 324 5.15 3.38 23.73
N SER A 325 4.25 2.53 24.24
CA SER A 325 4.14 1.17 23.73
C SER A 325 3.75 1.18 22.25
N LYS A 326 4.51 0.45 21.43
CA LYS A 326 4.17 0.23 20.01
C LYS A 326 2.85 -0.54 19.82
N GLU A 327 2.36 -1.22 20.86
CA GLU A 327 1.08 -1.93 20.87
C GLU A 327 -0.13 -0.98 21.07
N THR A 328 0.04 0.31 20.81
CA THR A 328 -1.02 1.34 20.83
C THR A 328 -1.11 2.05 19.47
N VAL A 329 -2.27 2.64 19.17
CA VAL A 329 -2.49 3.37 17.91
C VAL A 329 -1.45 4.48 17.72
N LYS A 330 -1.27 5.36 18.70
CA LYS A 330 -0.29 6.46 18.65
C LYS A 330 1.14 5.95 18.66
N GLY A 331 1.44 4.99 19.56
CA GLY A 331 2.79 4.47 19.76
C GLY A 331 3.31 3.69 18.54
N SER A 332 2.47 2.91 17.86
CA SER A 332 2.85 2.17 16.67
C SER A 332 3.41 3.07 15.56
N GLN A 333 2.98 4.33 15.50
CA GLN A 333 3.37 5.25 14.44
C GLN A 333 4.72 5.93 14.69
N PHE A 334 5.33 5.79 15.86
CA PHE A 334 6.71 6.18 16.11
C PHE A 334 7.70 5.08 15.67
N GLU A 335 7.21 3.88 15.36
CA GLU A 335 7.99 2.85 14.69
C GLU A 335 8.10 3.16 13.19
N GLN A 336 9.28 2.94 12.61
CA GLN A 336 9.49 3.13 11.18
C GLN A 336 8.60 2.15 10.39
N PRO A 337 7.78 2.61 9.44
CA PRO A 337 7.12 1.72 8.53
C PRO A 337 8.13 1.04 7.61
N LEU A 338 8.05 -0.29 7.49
CA LEU A 338 8.93 -1.07 6.60
C LEU A 338 8.21 -1.54 5.34
N LEU A 339 7.10 -0.89 5.03
CA LEU A 339 6.42 -0.84 3.74
C LEU A 339 6.12 0.62 3.43
N GLU A 340 6.72 1.16 2.38
CA GLU A 340 6.62 2.57 2.04
C GLU A 340 6.58 2.83 0.53
N PHE A 341 5.85 3.85 0.11
CA PHE A 341 5.83 4.38 -1.27
C PHE A 341 5.47 3.32 -2.33
N SER A 342 4.59 2.39 -1.98
CA SER A 342 4.13 1.35 -2.90
C SER A 342 3.36 1.92 -4.09
N GLY A 343 3.27 1.13 -5.17
CA GLY A 343 2.46 1.44 -6.36
C GLY A 343 0.96 1.21 -6.19
N ALA A 344 0.45 1.08 -4.95
CA ALA A 344 -0.97 0.89 -4.68
C ALA A 344 -1.82 2.10 -5.11
N CYS A 345 -3.11 1.86 -5.31
CA CYS A 345 -4.09 2.90 -5.63
C CYS A 345 -4.10 4.03 -4.59
N ALA A 346 -4.42 5.25 -4.99
CA ALA A 346 -4.69 6.34 -4.08
C ALA A 346 -5.86 5.97 -3.14
N GLY A 347 -5.63 5.99 -1.82
CA GLY A 347 -6.65 5.60 -0.84
C GLY A 347 -6.84 4.08 -0.67
N CYS A 348 -5.92 3.24 -1.16
CA CYS A 348 -5.98 1.78 -1.04
C CYS A 348 -6.31 1.32 0.39
N GLY A 349 -7.27 0.40 0.52
CA GLY A 349 -7.67 -0.16 1.81
C GLY A 349 -6.79 -1.30 2.32
N GLU A 350 -5.92 -1.88 1.48
CA GLU A 350 -5.06 -3.02 1.85
C GLU A 350 -3.77 -2.60 2.55
N THR A 351 -3.03 -1.67 1.93
CA THR A 351 -1.68 -1.30 2.36
C THR A 351 -1.56 -0.74 3.77
N PRO A 352 -2.56 -0.03 4.36
CA PRO A 352 -2.47 0.43 5.74
C PRO A 352 -2.34 -0.72 6.76
N TYR A 353 -3.00 -1.85 6.52
CA TYR A 353 -2.89 -3.04 7.38
C TYR A 353 -1.48 -3.63 7.32
N VAL A 354 -0.95 -3.81 6.11
CA VAL A 354 0.40 -4.38 5.93
C VAL A 354 1.47 -3.43 6.45
N LYS A 355 1.33 -2.13 6.21
CA LYS A 355 2.21 -1.12 6.83
C LYS A 355 2.25 -1.27 8.35
N LEU A 356 1.08 -1.37 9.00
CA LEU A 356 0.98 -1.48 10.45
C LEU A 356 1.68 -2.75 10.99
N ILE A 357 1.48 -3.91 10.36
CA ILE A 357 2.18 -5.13 10.80
C ILE A 357 3.70 -5.02 10.62
N THR A 358 4.17 -4.31 9.59
CA THR A 358 5.61 -4.04 9.44
C THR A 358 6.16 -3.11 10.52
N GLN A 359 5.37 -2.14 11.01
CA GLN A 359 5.76 -1.29 12.13
C GLN A 359 5.82 -2.07 13.46
N LEU A 360 4.93 -3.05 13.64
CA LEU A 360 4.87 -3.85 14.87
C LEU A 360 5.93 -4.96 14.90
N PHE A 361 6.19 -5.62 13.76
CA PHE A 361 6.94 -6.88 13.72
C PHE A 361 7.98 -6.94 12.59
N GLY A 362 8.07 -5.94 11.73
CA GLY A 362 8.77 -5.99 10.46
C GLY A 362 10.27 -6.30 10.52
N ASP A 363 10.94 -5.96 11.63
CA ASP A 363 12.37 -6.21 11.83
C ASP A 363 12.75 -7.70 11.91
N ARG A 364 11.77 -8.59 12.10
CA ARG A 364 11.93 -10.05 12.18
C ARG A 364 10.90 -10.82 11.36
N MET A 365 10.25 -10.13 10.41
CA MET A 365 9.11 -10.63 9.67
C MET A 365 9.51 -11.43 8.44
N MET A 366 8.78 -12.52 8.17
CA MET A 366 8.82 -13.25 6.91
C MET A 366 7.40 -13.28 6.33
N ILE A 367 7.29 -13.03 5.03
CA ILE A 367 6.00 -12.91 4.34
C ILE A 367 5.98 -13.87 3.15
N ALA A 368 4.99 -14.77 3.13
CA ALA A 368 4.54 -15.50 1.96
C ALA A 368 3.32 -14.75 1.39
N ASN A 369 3.41 -14.26 0.17
CA ASN A 369 2.38 -13.42 -0.44
C ASN A 369 1.71 -14.13 -1.62
N ALA A 370 0.37 -14.16 -1.64
CA ALA A 370 -0.39 -14.67 -2.77
C ALA A 370 -0.43 -13.65 -3.91
N THR A 371 -0.29 -14.12 -5.15
CA THR A 371 -0.45 -13.27 -6.34
C THR A 371 -1.79 -12.54 -6.32
N GLY A 372 -1.78 -11.25 -6.56
CA GLY A 372 -2.92 -10.34 -6.51
C GLY A 372 -2.46 -8.89 -6.37
N CYS A 373 -3.29 -7.99 -5.85
CA CYS A 373 -2.89 -6.60 -5.59
C CYS A 373 -1.66 -6.53 -4.68
N SER A 374 -1.61 -7.36 -3.64
CA SER A 374 -0.49 -7.38 -2.69
C SER A 374 0.85 -7.78 -3.30
N SER A 375 0.87 -8.56 -4.38
CA SER A 375 2.09 -8.83 -5.14
C SER A 375 2.48 -7.63 -6.03
N ILE A 376 1.50 -6.99 -6.66
CA ILE A 376 1.76 -5.89 -7.58
C ILE A 376 2.25 -4.63 -6.84
N TRP A 377 1.59 -4.24 -5.75
CA TRP A 377 2.09 -3.12 -4.96
C TRP A 377 3.28 -3.51 -4.05
N GLY A 378 3.49 -4.81 -3.78
CA GLY A 378 4.57 -5.33 -2.94
C GLY A 378 5.91 -5.46 -3.65
N ALA A 379 5.94 -5.76 -4.95
CA ALA A 379 7.16 -5.87 -5.74
C ALA A 379 6.88 -5.76 -7.25
N SER A 380 6.85 -4.56 -7.78
CA SER A 380 6.89 -4.32 -9.23
C SER A 380 8.28 -3.89 -9.62
N ALA A 381 9.16 -4.85 -9.97
CA ALA A 381 10.55 -4.57 -10.31
C ALA A 381 10.66 -3.44 -11.36
N PRO A 382 11.54 -2.46 -11.15
CA PRO A 382 12.58 -2.38 -10.13
C PRO A 382 12.12 -1.77 -8.78
N SER A 383 10.83 -1.54 -8.56
CA SER A 383 10.27 -0.93 -7.37
C SER A 383 10.02 -1.97 -6.27
N THR A 384 10.69 -1.81 -5.13
CA THR A 384 10.49 -2.63 -3.93
C THR A 384 10.13 -1.72 -2.77
N PRO A 385 8.86 -1.70 -2.32
CA PRO A 385 8.40 -0.83 -1.23
C PRO A 385 8.72 -1.39 0.17
N TYR A 386 8.96 -2.69 0.30
CA TYR A 386 9.48 -3.24 1.55
C TYR A 386 10.91 -2.76 1.76
N THR A 387 11.20 -2.28 2.97
CA THR A 387 12.48 -1.64 3.31
C THR A 387 13.04 -2.17 4.62
N VAL A 388 14.19 -1.66 5.02
CA VAL A 388 14.87 -2.00 6.28
C VAL A 388 14.89 -0.81 7.23
N ASN A 389 14.99 -1.12 8.53
CA ASN A 389 15.22 -0.11 9.56
C ASN A 389 16.71 0.31 9.62
N HIS A 390 17.03 1.20 10.55
CA HIS A 390 18.40 1.68 10.79
C HIS A 390 19.40 0.58 11.21
N GLU A 391 18.92 -0.57 11.69
CA GLU A 391 19.75 -1.76 11.98
C GLU A 391 19.95 -2.65 10.74
N GLY A 392 19.44 -2.26 9.57
CA GLY A 392 19.48 -3.06 8.33
C GLY A 392 18.52 -4.25 8.34
N LYS A 393 17.51 -4.25 9.20
CA LYS A 393 16.54 -5.34 9.35
C LYS A 393 15.17 -4.96 8.83
N GLY A 394 14.53 -5.88 8.10
CA GLY A 394 13.20 -5.67 7.54
C GLY A 394 12.56 -6.98 7.08
N PRO A 395 11.34 -6.92 6.53
CA PRO A 395 10.63 -8.10 6.07
C PRO A 395 11.38 -8.84 4.97
N ALA A 396 11.48 -10.18 5.10
CA ALA A 396 11.81 -11.05 4.00
C ALA A 396 10.50 -11.41 3.29
N TRP A 397 10.31 -10.87 2.08
CA TRP A 397 9.08 -11.04 1.31
C TRP A 397 9.32 -11.95 0.11
N ALA A 398 8.44 -12.92 -0.08
CA ALA A 398 8.43 -13.77 -1.25
C ALA A 398 7.00 -13.93 -1.77
N ASN A 399 6.83 -13.82 -3.09
CA ASN A 399 5.57 -14.08 -3.75
C ASN A 399 5.49 -15.54 -4.17
N SER A 400 4.32 -16.15 -4.00
CA SER A 400 4.01 -17.46 -4.51
C SER A 400 2.91 -17.41 -5.57
N LEU A 401 2.61 -18.55 -6.19
CA LEU A 401 1.48 -18.66 -7.10
C LEU A 401 0.17 -18.39 -6.36
N PHE A 402 -0.84 -18.02 -7.10
CA PHE A 402 -2.14 -17.65 -6.59
C PHE A 402 -2.80 -18.78 -5.79
N GLU A 403 -2.64 -20.01 -6.25
CA GLU A 403 -3.25 -21.19 -5.68
C GLU A 403 -2.49 -21.85 -4.53
N ASP A 404 -1.15 -21.70 -4.44
CA ASP A 404 -0.28 -22.48 -3.53
C ASP A 404 0.34 -21.69 -2.38
N ASN A 405 -0.05 -20.42 -2.21
CA ASN A 405 0.61 -19.54 -1.24
C ASN A 405 0.51 -20.00 0.21
N ALA A 406 -0.59 -20.65 0.58
CA ALA A 406 -0.76 -21.14 1.95
C ALA A 406 0.27 -22.24 2.25
N GLU A 407 0.44 -23.17 1.33
CA GLU A 407 1.40 -24.29 1.42
C GLU A 407 2.84 -23.77 1.38
N PHE A 408 3.13 -22.79 0.52
CA PHE A 408 4.42 -22.14 0.46
C PHE A 408 4.77 -21.48 1.80
N GLY A 409 3.83 -20.75 2.39
CA GLY A 409 4.00 -20.12 3.69
C GLY A 409 4.19 -21.13 4.82
N LEU A 410 3.44 -22.25 4.80
CA LEU A 410 3.63 -23.36 5.73
C LEU A 410 5.04 -23.95 5.62
N GLY A 411 5.53 -24.16 4.40
CA GLY A 411 6.90 -24.61 4.15
C GLY A 411 7.95 -23.70 4.77
N MET A 412 7.78 -22.38 4.65
CA MET A 412 8.66 -21.38 5.31
C MET A 412 8.62 -21.51 6.84
N VAL A 413 7.43 -21.66 7.43
CA VAL A 413 7.25 -21.84 8.88
C VAL A 413 7.99 -23.09 9.36
N LEU A 414 7.77 -24.23 8.69
CA LEU A 414 8.40 -25.51 9.06
C LEU A 414 9.92 -25.46 8.92
N ALA A 415 10.45 -24.83 7.88
CA ALA A 415 11.89 -24.65 7.70
C ALA A 415 12.51 -23.83 8.84
N VAL A 416 11.92 -22.70 9.19
CA VAL A 416 12.37 -21.87 10.32
C VAL A 416 12.27 -22.62 11.64
N LYS A 417 11.17 -23.33 11.88
CA LYS A 417 10.96 -24.15 13.08
C LYS A 417 12.07 -25.19 13.22
N GLN A 418 12.39 -25.94 12.16
CA GLN A 418 13.47 -26.93 12.18
C GLN A 418 14.83 -26.31 12.49
N GLN A 419 15.18 -25.19 11.87
CA GLN A 419 16.45 -24.49 12.15
C GLN A 419 16.53 -24.04 13.62
N ARG A 420 15.45 -23.54 14.17
CA ARG A 420 15.38 -23.10 15.57
C ARG A 420 15.44 -24.27 16.55
N MET A 421 14.79 -25.40 16.24
CA MET A 421 14.88 -26.62 17.05
C MET A 421 16.32 -27.15 17.05
N LYS A 422 16.96 -27.28 15.88
CA LYS A 422 18.37 -27.67 15.78
C LYS A 422 19.26 -26.74 16.60
N LEU A 423 19.03 -25.43 16.51
CA LEU A 423 19.77 -24.43 17.29
C LEU A 423 19.59 -24.63 18.80
N ALA A 424 18.36 -24.92 19.26
CA ALA A 424 18.08 -25.21 20.66
C ALA A 424 18.82 -26.49 21.14
N ASP A 425 18.92 -27.52 20.30
CA ASP A 425 19.65 -28.75 20.64
C ASP A 425 21.16 -28.50 20.72
N ILE A 426 21.73 -27.70 19.81
CA ILE A 426 23.15 -27.29 19.87
C ILE A 426 23.41 -26.46 21.16
N VAL A 427 22.52 -25.56 21.52
CA VAL A 427 22.61 -24.76 22.76
C VAL A 427 22.59 -25.67 23.99
N LYS A 428 21.68 -26.65 24.06
CA LYS A 428 21.63 -27.63 25.16
C LYS A 428 22.93 -28.43 25.26
N GLU A 429 23.46 -28.91 24.12
CA GLU A 429 24.73 -29.65 24.10
C GLU A 429 25.90 -28.75 24.56
N LEU A 430 25.92 -27.47 24.20
CA LEU A 430 26.94 -26.52 24.65
C LEU A 430 26.83 -26.21 26.16
N LEU A 431 25.62 -26.17 26.72
CA LEU A 431 25.39 -26.01 28.17
C LEU A 431 25.95 -27.16 29.00
N GLU A 432 26.07 -28.37 28.43
CA GLU A 432 26.67 -29.54 29.09
C GLU A 432 28.21 -29.50 29.10
N GLN A 433 28.83 -28.58 28.33
CA GLN A 433 30.28 -28.46 28.24
C GLN A 433 30.84 -27.62 29.39
N ASN A 434 32.18 -27.72 29.57
CA ASN A 434 32.90 -26.82 30.49
C ASN A 434 33.09 -25.45 29.83
N ILE A 435 32.18 -24.53 30.12
CA ILE A 435 32.14 -23.14 29.58
C ILE A 435 31.98 -22.16 30.73
N THR A 436 32.26 -20.88 30.48
CA THR A 436 32.13 -19.80 31.48
C THR A 436 30.70 -19.66 31.99
N ALA A 437 30.58 -19.20 33.24
CA ALA A 437 29.25 -18.92 33.84
C ALA A 437 28.49 -17.88 33.03
N GLU A 438 29.15 -16.85 32.53
CA GLU A 438 28.55 -15.78 31.68
C GLU A 438 27.91 -16.37 30.41
N LEU A 439 28.62 -17.28 29.71
CA LEU A 439 28.07 -17.91 28.52
C LEU A 439 26.91 -18.85 28.88
N LYS A 440 27.00 -19.59 30.00
CA LYS A 440 25.89 -20.45 30.49
C LYS A 440 24.62 -19.66 30.76
N GLU A 441 24.73 -18.53 31.46
CA GLU A 441 23.58 -17.66 31.75
C GLU A 441 22.95 -17.10 30.47
N ALA A 442 23.77 -16.66 29.53
CA ALA A 442 23.26 -16.12 28.27
C ALA A 442 22.57 -17.17 27.40
N LEU A 443 23.13 -18.38 27.30
CA LEU A 443 22.53 -19.52 26.58
C LEU A 443 21.21 -19.95 27.24
N GLN A 444 21.18 -20.08 28.57
CA GLN A 444 19.96 -20.45 29.29
C GLN A 444 18.88 -19.37 29.13
N PHE A 445 19.25 -18.10 29.25
CA PHE A 445 18.32 -17.00 29.05
C PHE A 445 17.71 -17.02 27.64
N TRP A 446 18.52 -17.35 26.60
CA TRP A 446 18.00 -17.49 25.26
C TRP A 446 17.03 -18.69 25.15
N LEU A 447 17.42 -19.85 25.71
CA LEU A 447 16.61 -21.07 25.64
C LEU A 447 15.23 -20.89 26.30
N ASP A 448 15.19 -20.22 27.46
CA ASP A 448 13.97 -19.96 28.21
C ASP A 448 13.03 -18.97 27.51
N ASN A 449 13.58 -18.10 26.64
CA ASN A 449 12.85 -17.01 25.99
C ASN A 449 12.79 -17.15 24.46
N MET A 450 13.26 -18.25 23.89
CA MET A 450 13.34 -18.40 22.44
C MET A 450 12.00 -18.33 21.71
N MET A 451 10.89 -18.64 22.37
CA MET A 451 9.54 -18.61 21.78
C MET A 451 8.85 -17.24 21.89
N ASP A 452 9.47 -16.26 22.53
CA ASP A 452 8.95 -14.87 22.61
C ASP A 452 9.69 -13.96 21.62
N GLY A 453 8.97 -13.20 20.82
CA GLY A 453 9.56 -12.35 19.78
C GLY A 453 10.50 -11.27 20.32
N GLU A 454 10.08 -10.52 21.34
CA GLU A 454 10.89 -9.42 21.89
C GLU A 454 11.98 -9.92 22.83
N LYS A 455 11.68 -10.90 23.69
CA LYS A 455 12.67 -11.47 24.59
C LYS A 455 13.75 -12.25 23.84
N SER A 456 13.43 -12.92 22.74
CA SER A 456 14.45 -13.59 21.92
C SER A 456 15.39 -12.58 21.24
N LYS A 457 14.91 -11.37 20.87
CA LYS A 457 15.78 -10.27 20.41
C LYS A 457 16.74 -9.81 21.52
N GLU A 458 16.22 -9.61 22.73
CA GLU A 458 17.04 -9.21 23.86
C GLU A 458 18.10 -10.29 24.16
N ALA A 459 17.69 -11.55 24.19
CA ALA A 459 18.58 -12.67 24.43
C ALA A 459 19.66 -12.80 23.33
N SER A 460 19.30 -12.63 22.08
CA SER A 460 20.25 -12.63 20.96
C SER A 460 21.25 -11.48 21.05
N LYS A 461 20.80 -10.27 21.38
CA LYS A 461 21.68 -9.09 21.58
C LYS A 461 22.71 -9.30 22.71
N LYS A 462 22.36 -10.05 23.74
CA LYS A 462 23.28 -10.41 24.84
C LYS A 462 24.22 -11.55 24.47
N LEU A 463 23.70 -12.59 23.80
CA LEU A 463 24.42 -13.82 23.52
C LEU A 463 25.46 -13.66 22.40
N LEU A 464 25.13 -12.98 21.31
CA LEU A 464 26.01 -12.88 20.12
C LEU A 464 27.40 -12.31 20.41
N PRO A 465 27.56 -11.16 21.15
CA PRO A 465 28.90 -10.65 21.45
C PRO A 465 29.74 -11.60 22.31
N ILE A 466 29.10 -12.38 23.18
CA ILE A 466 29.78 -13.38 24.02
C ILE A 466 30.31 -14.50 23.12
N LEU A 467 29.47 -15.05 22.22
CA LEU A 467 29.85 -16.13 21.32
C LEU A 467 30.97 -15.71 20.35
N GLU A 468 30.87 -14.52 19.75
CA GLU A 468 31.85 -13.99 18.79
C GLU A 468 33.24 -13.76 19.42
N ASN A 469 33.31 -13.48 20.72
CA ASN A 469 34.56 -13.22 21.43
C ASN A 469 35.01 -14.41 22.30
N TYR A 470 34.26 -15.50 22.30
CA TYR A 470 34.55 -16.65 23.17
C TYR A 470 35.79 -17.42 22.75
N LYS A 471 36.73 -17.60 23.70
CA LYS A 471 37.94 -18.40 23.49
C LYS A 471 37.69 -19.84 23.97
N ALA A 472 37.35 -20.71 23.01
CA ALA A 472 37.06 -22.09 23.30
C ALA A 472 38.34 -22.83 23.71
N GLU A 473 38.30 -23.60 24.81
CA GLU A 473 39.42 -24.41 25.31
C GLU A 473 39.57 -25.75 24.56
N ASN A 474 38.51 -26.20 23.90
CA ASN A 474 38.54 -27.46 23.13
C ASN A 474 37.77 -27.33 21.81
N GLU A 475 38.07 -28.20 20.86
CA GLU A 475 37.49 -28.21 19.51
C GLU A 475 35.99 -28.48 19.51
N LYS A 476 35.45 -29.26 20.46
CA LYS A 476 34.01 -29.52 20.52
C LYS A 476 33.23 -28.21 20.85
N VAL A 477 33.66 -27.47 21.85
CA VAL A 477 33.04 -26.18 22.21
C VAL A 477 33.14 -25.19 21.05
N LYS A 478 34.30 -25.16 20.39
CA LYS A 478 34.51 -24.28 19.22
C LYS A 478 33.56 -24.64 18.07
N THR A 479 33.39 -25.93 17.78
CA THR A 479 32.46 -26.39 16.74
C THR A 479 31.02 -26.01 17.06
N LEU A 480 30.53 -26.23 18.28
CA LEU A 480 29.17 -25.88 18.69
C LEU A 480 28.94 -24.36 18.59
N ILE A 481 29.91 -23.54 19.03
CA ILE A 481 29.80 -22.07 18.90
C ILE A 481 29.75 -21.66 17.45
N ASN A 482 30.58 -22.20 16.58
CA ASN A 482 30.54 -21.92 15.14
C ASN A 482 29.21 -22.29 14.51
N GLU A 483 28.65 -23.44 14.86
CA GLU A 483 27.33 -23.88 14.38
C GLU A 483 26.20 -22.93 14.84
N ILE A 484 26.28 -22.35 16.04
CA ILE A 484 25.34 -21.31 16.50
C ILE A 484 25.53 -20.04 15.69
N LEU A 485 26.78 -19.60 15.47
CA LEU A 485 27.08 -18.39 14.72
C LEU A 485 26.68 -18.49 13.24
N GLU A 486 26.82 -19.66 12.61
CA GLU A 486 26.30 -19.93 11.26
C GLU A 486 24.77 -19.77 11.17
N ARG A 487 24.06 -20.00 12.27
CA ARG A 487 22.60 -19.93 12.37
C ARG A 487 22.13 -18.72 13.18
N LYS A 488 22.98 -17.72 13.38
CA LYS A 488 22.70 -16.56 14.23
C LYS A 488 21.39 -15.84 13.89
N ASP A 489 20.99 -15.84 12.60
CA ASP A 489 19.76 -15.21 12.14
C ASP A 489 18.49 -15.91 12.67
N TYR A 490 18.59 -17.15 13.12
CA TYR A 490 17.51 -17.90 13.75
C TYR A 490 17.44 -17.77 15.28
N LEU A 491 18.38 -17.04 15.92
CA LEU A 491 18.31 -16.75 17.35
C LEU A 491 17.07 -15.92 17.71
N VAL A 492 16.68 -15.02 16.85
CA VAL A 492 15.46 -14.21 17.01
C VAL A 492 14.26 -14.97 16.46
N LYS A 493 13.16 -15.05 17.23
CA LYS A 493 11.89 -15.64 16.76
C LYS A 493 11.38 -14.84 15.56
N LYS A 494 11.21 -15.51 14.42
CA LYS A 494 10.61 -14.87 13.23
C LYS A 494 9.11 -14.66 13.44
N SER A 495 8.60 -13.57 12.90
CA SER A 495 7.17 -13.31 12.77
C SER A 495 6.76 -13.80 11.38
N GLN A 496 5.99 -14.90 11.33
CA GLN A 496 5.66 -15.57 10.07
C GLN A 496 4.26 -15.17 9.61
N TRP A 497 4.15 -14.65 8.39
CA TRP A 497 2.90 -14.15 7.83
C TRP A 497 2.62 -14.74 6.45
N ILE A 498 1.37 -15.18 6.25
CA ILE A 498 0.81 -15.53 4.95
C ILE A 498 -0.21 -14.46 4.60
N ILE A 499 -0.01 -13.75 3.48
CA ILE A 499 -0.83 -12.59 3.10
C ILE A 499 -1.44 -12.83 1.72
N GLY A 500 -2.73 -12.52 1.56
CA GLY A 500 -3.39 -12.54 0.26
C GLY A 500 -4.78 -11.92 0.29
N GLY A 501 -5.36 -11.71 -0.89
CA GLY A 501 -6.71 -11.18 -1.06
C GLY A 501 -7.80 -12.23 -0.84
N ASP A 502 -9.05 -11.79 -0.92
CA ASP A 502 -10.22 -12.66 -0.75
C ASP A 502 -10.34 -13.72 -1.86
N GLY A 503 -9.99 -13.42 -3.11
CA GLY A 503 -10.00 -14.41 -4.18
C GLY A 503 -9.07 -15.60 -3.90
N TRP A 504 -7.93 -15.36 -3.26
CA TRP A 504 -7.07 -16.43 -2.75
C TRP A 504 -7.74 -17.17 -1.59
N ALA A 505 -8.08 -16.47 -0.52
CA ALA A 505 -8.46 -17.08 0.76
C ALA A 505 -9.85 -17.75 0.73
N TYR A 506 -10.81 -17.21 -0.03
CA TYR A 506 -12.18 -17.72 -0.09
C TYR A 506 -12.41 -18.74 -1.21
N ASP A 507 -11.59 -18.68 -2.27
CA ASP A 507 -11.78 -19.44 -3.49
C ASP A 507 -10.58 -20.37 -3.78
N ILE A 508 -9.64 -19.94 -4.62
CA ILE A 508 -8.65 -20.84 -5.23
C ILE A 508 -7.64 -21.41 -4.23
N GLY A 509 -7.20 -20.62 -3.25
CA GLY A 509 -6.25 -21.04 -2.20
C GLY A 509 -6.90 -21.59 -0.93
N TYR A 510 -8.24 -21.73 -0.90
CA TYR A 510 -8.94 -22.13 0.33
C TYR A 510 -8.51 -23.52 0.83
N GLY A 511 -8.28 -24.48 -0.05
CA GLY A 511 -7.86 -25.83 0.35
C GLY A 511 -6.53 -25.83 1.09
N GLY A 512 -5.54 -25.08 0.59
CA GLY A 512 -4.26 -24.88 1.26
C GLY A 512 -4.37 -24.09 2.56
N LEU A 513 -5.20 -23.03 2.55
CA LEU A 513 -5.49 -22.26 3.77
C LEU A 513 -6.10 -23.16 4.87
N ASP A 514 -7.07 -23.99 4.53
CA ASP A 514 -7.69 -24.94 5.44
C ASP A 514 -6.67 -25.90 6.03
N HIS A 515 -5.77 -26.43 5.19
CA HIS A 515 -4.67 -27.31 5.63
C HIS A 515 -3.70 -26.61 6.60
N VAL A 516 -3.35 -25.34 6.32
CA VAL A 516 -2.50 -24.56 7.24
C VAL A 516 -3.17 -24.36 8.59
N LEU A 517 -4.47 -24.02 8.61
CA LEU A 517 -5.23 -23.89 9.85
C LEU A 517 -5.28 -25.22 10.62
N ALA A 518 -5.42 -26.35 9.89
CA ALA A 518 -5.44 -27.70 10.47
C ALA A 518 -4.08 -28.12 11.05
N SER A 519 -2.97 -27.55 10.57
CA SER A 519 -1.60 -27.95 10.99
C SER A 519 -1.29 -27.64 12.45
N GLY A 520 -1.94 -26.65 13.05
CA GLY A 520 -1.65 -26.18 14.40
C GLY A 520 -0.34 -25.39 14.55
N GLU A 521 0.35 -25.08 13.44
CA GLU A 521 1.63 -24.35 13.45
C GLU A 521 1.47 -22.88 13.81
N ASP A 522 2.50 -22.30 14.43
CA ASP A 522 2.57 -20.88 14.84
C ASP A 522 2.79 -20.00 13.59
N VAL A 523 1.69 -19.57 12.97
CA VAL A 523 1.69 -18.76 11.76
C VAL A 523 0.51 -17.78 11.74
N ASN A 524 0.76 -16.57 11.30
CA ASN A 524 -0.26 -15.53 11.12
C ASN A 524 -0.72 -15.48 9.68
N ILE A 525 -2.01 -15.44 9.46
CA ILE A 525 -2.63 -15.33 8.14
C ILE A 525 -3.43 -14.02 8.10
N LEU A 526 -3.12 -13.16 7.12
CA LEU A 526 -3.83 -11.91 6.89
C LEU A 526 -4.57 -11.97 5.55
N VAL A 527 -5.89 -11.96 5.61
CA VAL A 527 -6.76 -11.87 4.45
C VAL A 527 -7.14 -10.40 4.25
N LEU A 528 -6.71 -9.82 3.13
CA LEU A 528 -7.08 -8.47 2.69
C LEU A 528 -8.38 -8.58 1.88
N ASP A 529 -9.53 -8.44 2.58
CA ASP A 529 -10.85 -8.71 2.02
C ASP A 529 -11.40 -7.49 1.29
N THR A 530 -11.17 -7.44 -0.02
CA THR A 530 -11.72 -6.43 -0.93
C THR A 530 -13.05 -6.85 -1.54
N GLU A 531 -13.54 -8.04 -1.20
CA GLU A 531 -14.83 -8.61 -1.65
C GLU A 531 -14.94 -8.83 -3.17
N VAL A 532 -13.82 -8.77 -3.89
CA VAL A 532 -13.70 -9.06 -5.32
C VAL A 532 -12.27 -9.49 -5.66
N TYR A 533 -12.06 -10.14 -6.80
CA TYR A 533 -10.73 -10.27 -7.42
C TYR A 533 -10.30 -8.90 -7.95
N SER A 534 -9.74 -8.05 -7.08
CA SER A 534 -9.51 -6.63 -7.38
C SER A 534 -8.45 -6.41 -8.46
N ASN A 535 -7.31 -7.12 -8.38
CA ASN A 535 -6.19 -6.92 -9.28
C ASN A 535 -6.48 -7.32 -10.73
N THR A 536 -7.28 -8.37 -10.93
CA THR A 536 -7.60 -8.89 -12.28
C THR A 536 -8.76 -8.15 -12.94
N GLY A 537 -9.46 -7.26 -12.24
CA GLY A 537 -10.48 -6.39 -12.81
C GLY A 537 -11.89 -6.50 -12.18
N GLY A 538 -11.99 -6.91 -10.91
CA GLY A 538 -13.25 -6.86 -10.16
C GLY A 538 -14.19 -8.05 -10.41
N GLN A 539 -13.63 -9.25 -10.62
CA GLN A 539 -14.44 -10.47 -10.73
C GLN A 539 -15.04 -10.87 -9.40
N SER A 540 -16.20 -11.48 -9.45
CA SER A 540 -16.90 -11.98 -8.28
C SER A 540 -16.14 -13.12 -7.61
N SER A 541 -15.95 -13.03 -6.29
CA SER A 541 -15.41 -14.08 -5.42
C SER A 541 -16.51 -14.67 -4.50
N LYS A 542 -16.19 -15.68 -3.69
CA LYS A 542 -17.09 -16.14 -2.61
C LYS A 542 -17.18 -15.14 -1.45
N ALA A 543 -16.30 -14.13 -1.43
CA ALA A 543 -16.39 -13.00 -0.52
C ALA A 543 -17.30 -11.88 -1.02
N THR A 544 -17.63 -11.85 -2.30
CA THR A 544 -18.52 -10.83 -2.88
C THR A 544 -19.89 -10.91 -2.23
N PRO A 545 -20.42 -9.80 -1.69
CA PRO A 545 -21.67 -9.79 -0.96
C PRO A 545 -22.91 -9.95 -1.87
N LEU A 546 -23.97 -10.43 -1.29
CA LEU A 546 -25.28 -10.58 -1.94
C LEU A 546 -25.74 -9.23 -2.50
N GLY A 547 -26.15 -9.21 -3.76
CA GLY A 547 -26.62 -8.01 -4.46
C GLY A 547 -25.54 -7.11 -5.07
N ALA A 548 -24.26 -7.35 -4.78
CA ALA A 548 -23.19 -6.55 -5.41
C ALA A 548 -22.99 -6.94 -6.88
N VAL A 549 -22.86 -5.95 -7.74
CA VAL A 549 -22.43 -6.11 -9.14
C VAL A 549 -20.92 -6.30 -9.18
N ALA A 550 -20.47 -7.29 -9.91
CA ALA A 550 -19.07 -7.57 -10.21
C ALA A 550 -18.95 -8.22 -11.59
N GLN A 551 -17.75 -8.36 -12.13
CA GLN A 551 -17.54 -9.18 -13.31
C GLN A 551 -18.02 -10.62 -13.01
N PHE A 552 -18.73 -11.24 -13.95
CA PHE A 552 -19.46 -12.52 -13.81
C PHE A 552 -20.67 -12.48 -12.85
N ALA A 553 -21.04 -11.30 -12.34
CA ALA A 553 -22.24 -11.09 -11.53
C ALA A 553 -22.94 -9.78 -11.93
N ALA A 554 -23.15 -9.55 -13.23
CA ALA A 554 -23.71 -8.31 -13.79
C ALA A 554 -25.15 -8.02 -13.28
N ALA A 555 -25.93 -9.06 -12.98
CA ALA A 555 -27.27 -8.94 -12.40
C ALA A 555 -27.29 -9.07 -10.86
N GLY A 556 -26.20 -8.72 -10.21
CA GLY A 556 -25.99 -8.84 -8.77
C GLY A 556 -25.65 -10.27 -8.33
N LYS A 557 -24.75 -10.40 -7.37
CA LYS A 557 -24.39 -11.69 -6.74
C LYS A 557 -25.63 -12.32 -6.11
N PRO A 558 -25.99 -13.56 -6.47
CA PRO A 558 -27.25 -14.18 -5.97
C PRO A 558 -27.09 -14.93 -4.64
N LEU A 559 -25.87 -15.07 -4.11
CA LEU A 559 -25.57 -15.86 -2.91
C LEU A 559 -24.88 -15.02 -1.86
N ILE A 560 -25.11 -15.32 -0.60
CA ILE A 560 -24.48 -14.69 0.55
C ILE A 560 -22.97 -14.93 0.56
N LYS A 561 -22.24 -14.00 1.17
CA LYS A 561 -20.79 -14.10 1.41
C LYS A 561 -20.47 -15.32 2.27
N LYS A 562 -19.46 -16.11 1.87
CA LYS A 562 -18.89 -17.21 2.66
C LYS A 562 -18.37 -16.66 4.00
N ASP A 563 -18.75 -17.33 5.09
CA ASP A 563 -18.29 -16.93 6.44
C ASP A 563 -17.00 -17.66 6.80
N LEU A 564 -15.88 -17.17 6.26
CA LEU A 564 -14.57 -17.78 6.44
C LEU A 564 -14.14 -17.85 7.91
N GLY A 565 -14.44 -16.81 8.69
CA GLY A 565 -14.09 -16.75 10.11
C GLY A 565 -14.79 -17.84 10.93
N ARG A 566 -16.10 -18.05 10.73
CA ARG A 566 -16.83 -19.13 11.40
C ARG A 566 -16.32 -20.51 11.00
N MET A 567 -15.96 -20.71 9.73
CA MET A 567 -15.37 -21.96 9.29
C MET A 567 -14.06 -22.23 10.02
N ALA A 568 -13.19 -21.24 10.15
CA ALA A 568 -11.93 -21.38 10.88
C ALA A 568 -12.14 -21.63 12.40
N MET A 569 -13.15 -21.03 13.01
CA MET A 569 -13.47 -21.25 14.43
C MET A 569 -13.85 -22.70 14.74
N THR A 570 -14.35 -23.47 13.76
CA THR A 570 -14.75 -24.88 13.94
C THR A 570 -13.59 -25.79 14.36
N TYR A 571 -12.33 -25.40 14.06
CA TYR A 571 -11.13 -26.09 14.55
C TYR A 571 -10.96 -25.98 16.08
N GLY A 572 -11.52 -24.95 16.71
CA GLY A 572 -11.52 -24.77 18.16
C GLY A 572 -10.18 -24.32 18.76
N TYR A 573 -9.07 -24.38 18.01
CA TYR A 573 -7.70 -23.99 18.39
C TYR A 573 -7.10 -22.94 17.46
N VAL A 574 -7.83 -22.40 16.50
CA VAL A 574 -7.38 -21.32 15.62
C VAL A 574 -7.79 -19.99 16.23
N TYR A 575 -6.85 -19.05 16.35
CA TYR A 575 -7.19 -17.67 16.68
C TYR A 575 -7.84 -17.01 15.46
N VAL A 576 -8.98 -16.36 15.62
CA VAL A 576 -9.68 -15.69 14.51
C VAL A 576 -10.07 -14.27 14.90
N ALA A 577 -9.79 -13.30 14.02
CA ALA A 577 -10.26 -11.94 14.20
C ALA A 577 -10.81 -11.37 12.89
N GLN A 578 -11.92 -10.64 13.00
CA GLN A 578 -12.46 -9.85 11.89
C GLN A 578 -12.36 -8.37 12.26
N VAL A 579 -11.66 -7.61 11.41
CA VAL A 579 -11.22 -6.25 11.73
C VAL A 579 -11.57 -5.25 10.63
N ALA A 580 -11.68 -3.97 11.00
CA ALA A 580 -11.82 -2.85 10.09
C ALA A 580 -11.12 -1.63 10.69
N MET A 581 -10.04 -1.17 10.07
CA MET A 581 -9.17 -0.10 10.59
C MET A 581 -9.93 1.18 10.90
N GLY A 582 -10.75 1.66 9.96
CA GLY A 582 -11.53 2.89 10.11
C GLY A 582 -12.66 2.80 11.14
N ALA A 583 -13.10 1.57 11.49
CA ALA A 583 -14.14 1.37 12.50
C ALA A 583 -13.57 1.32 13.92
N SER A 584 -12.44 0.63 14.11
CA SER A 584 -11.78 0.51 15.41
C SER A 584 -10.28 0.24 15.30
N GLN A 585 -9.49 1.30 15.29
CA GLN A 585 -8.02 1.23 15.29
C GLN A 585 -7.47 0.45 16.50
N THR A 586 -8.09 0.63 17.66
CA THR A 586 -7.67 -0.05 18.90
C THR A 586 -7.95 -1.56 18.84
N GLN A 587 -9.11 -1.98 18.30
CA GLN A 587 -9.44 -3.39 18.14
C GLN A 587 -8.47 -4.05 17.14
N LEU A 588 -8.14 -3.36 16.05
CA LEU A 588 -7.17 -3.83 15.07
C LEU A 588 -5.79 -4.09 15.70
N VAL A 589 -5.22 -3.08 16.38
CA VAL A 589 -3.90 -3.25 17.03
C VAL A 589 -3.93 -4.41 18.02
N LYS A 590 -4.99 -4.50 18.83
CA LYS A 590 -5.16 -5.58 19.81
C LYS A 590 -5.22 -6.95 19.12
N ALA A 591 -6.00 -7.09 18.05
CA ALA A 591 -6.13 -8.34 17.29
C ALA A 591 -4.79 -8.80 16.70
N LEU A 592 -4.00 -7.87 16.12
CA LEU A 592 -2.68 -8.16 15.56
C LEU A 592 -1.68 -8.61 16.64
N VAL A 593 -1.69 -7.95 17.80
CA VAL A 593 -0.81 -8.30 18.92
C VAL A 593 -1.20 -9.64 19.55
N GLU A 594 -2.50 -9.91 19.70
CA GLU A 594 -3.01 -11.18 20.19
C GLU A 594 -2.63 -12.32 19.25
N ALA A 595 -2.79 -12.14 17.92
CA ALA A 595 -2.42 -13.11 16.90
C ALA A 595 -0.93 -13.45 16.94
N GLU A 596 -0.05 -12.44 16.99
CA GLU A 596 1.40 -12.64 17.07
C GLU A 596 1.87 -13.36 18.34
N LYS A 597 1.15 -13.17 19.45
CA LYS A 597 1.44 -13.85 20.73
C LYS A 597 0.80 -15.23 20.83
N TYR A 598 -0.13 -15.57 19.94
CA TYR A 598 -0.84 -16.84 19.95
C TYR A 598 0.09 -17.98 19.49
N PRO A 599 0.26 -19.07 20.26
CA PRO A 599 1.18 -20.16 19.91
C PRO A 599 0.55 -21.20 18.97
N GLY A 600 -0.06 -20.76 17.87
CA GLY A 600 -0.76 -21.57 16.88
C GLY A 600 -1.19 -20.74 15.69
N PRO A 601 -1.99 -21.31 14.78
CA PRO A 601 -2.44 -20.58 13.59
C PRO A 601 -3.42 -19.48 13.96
N SER A 602 -3.20 -18.30 13.38
CA SER A 602 -4.04 -17.12 13.54
C SER A 602 -4.57 -16.64 12.20
N LEU A 603 -5.88 -16.41 12.10
CA LEU A 603 -6.53 -15.89 10.90
C LEU A 603 -7.12 -14.51 11.18
N ILE A 604 -6.65 -13.49 10.46
CA ILE A 604 -7.16 -12.13 10.54
C ILE A 604 -7.81 -11.77 9.20
N ILE A 605 -9.09 -11.42 9.24
CA ILE A 605 -9.87 -10.99 8.07
C ILE A 605 -10.06 -9.49 8.16
N ALA A 606 -9.40 -8.75 7.27
CA ALA A 606 -9.37 -7.30 7.27
C ALA A 606 -10.22 -6.72 6.13
N TYR A 607 -11.27 -5.96 6.46
CA TYR A 607 -12.06 -5.27 5.45
C TYR A 607 -11.22 -4.19 4.76
N ALA A 608 -11.03 -4.32 3.46
CA ALA A 608 -10.18 -3.46 2.66
C ALA A 608 -10.98 -2.78 1.53
N PRO A 609 -11.52 -1.57 1.74
CA PRO A 609 -12.22 -0.84 0.68
C PRO A 609 -11.37 -0.68 -0.57
N CYS A 610 -12.00 -0.91 -1.73
CA CYS A 610 -11.36 -0.93 -3.04
C CYS A 610 -12.03 0.06 -4.00
N ILE A 611 -11.29 0.53 -4.99
CA ILE A 611 -11.86 1.35 -6.09
C ILE A 611 -12.98 0.62 -6.83
N ALA A 612 -12.96 -0.73 -6.84
CA ALA A 612 -14.01 -1.56 -7.44
C ALA A 612 -15.36 -1.44 -6.71
N HIS A 613 -15.40 -0.97 -5.45
CA HIS A 613 -16.64 -0.68 -4.74
C HIS A 613 -17.36 0.56 -5.30
N GLY A 614 -16.61 1.45 -5.98
CA GLY A 614 -17.15 2.69 -6.54
C GLY A 614 -17.47 3.74 -5.47
N ILE A 615 -16.61 3.86 -4.46
CA ILE A 615 -16.66 4.86 -3.40
C ILE A 615 -15.70 6.02 -3.66
N ASP A 616 -15.85 7.10 -2.92
CA ASP A 616 -14.78 8.09 -2.78
C ASP A 616 -13.67 7.51 -1.90
N MET A 617 -12.52 7.21 -2.51
CA MET A 617 -11.41 6.58 -1.80
C MET A 617 -10.78 7.47 -0.73
N SER A 618 -11.03 8.78 -0.74
CA SER A 618 -10.63 9.66 0.36
C SER A 618 -11.40 9.39 1.66
N GLU A 619 -12.58 8.77 1.56
CA GLU A 619 -13.42 8.33 2.67
C GLU A 619 -13.26 6.83 3.00
N SER A 620 -12.28 6.12 2.44
CA SER A 620 -12.15 4.66 2.59
C SER A 620 -12.18 4.18 4.05
N GLN A 621 -11.62 4.93 4.99
CA GLN A 621 -11.66 4.60 6.42
C GLN A 621 -13.04 4.90 7.04
N ILE A 622 -13.66 6.00 6.63
CA ILE A 622 -15.01 6.37 7.06
C ILE A 622 -16.01 5.31 6.58
N GLU A 623 -15.83 4.78 5.37
CA GLU A 623 -16.69 3.75 4.81
C GLU A 623 -16.56 2.42 5.58
N GLN A 624 -15.37 2.06 6.05
CA GLN A 624 -15.19 0.92 6.98
C GLN A 624 -16.01 1.11 8.27
N LYS A 625 -16.00 2.32 8.83
CA LYS A 625 -16.80 2.63 10.01
C LYS A 625 -18.29 2.50 9.74
N ARG A 626 -18.78 3.02 8.62
CA ARG A 626 -20.17 2.91 8.19
C ARG A 626 -20.60 1.44 7.98
N ALA A 627 -19.72 0.63 7.37
CA ALA A 627 -19.96 -0.79 7.19
C ALA A 627 -20.17 -1.51 8.52
N VAL A 628 -19.39 -1.17 9.55
CA VAL A 628 -19.56 -1.74 10.89
C VAL A 628 -20.80 -1.20 11.58
N GLU A 629 -21.06 0.09 11.52
CA GLU A 629 -22.21 0.73 12.16
C GLU A 629 -23.55 0.36 11.54
N SER A 630 -23.59 -0.12 10.29
CA SER A 630 -24.77 -0.66 9.61
C SER A 630 -24.97 -2.16 9.81
N GLY A 631 -24.03 -2.87 10.42
CA GLY A 631 -24.05 -4.33 10.56
C GLY A 631 -23.64 -5.09 9.30
N TYR A 632 -23.18 -4.39 8.26
CA TYR A 632 -22.62 -4.99 7.05
C TYR A 632 -21.34 -5.77 7.35
N TRP A 633 -20.44 -5.19 8.15
CA TRP A 633 -19.23 -5.82 8.64
C TRP A 633 -19.25 -5.89 10.16
N ILE A 634 -18.82 -7.03 10.74
CA ILE A 634 -18.93 -7.27 12.19
C ILE A 634 -17.54 -7.50 12.76
N LEU A 635 -17.15 -6.70 13.75
CA LEU A 635 -15.87 -6.86 14.44
C LEU A 635 -15.99 -7.90 15.54
N TYR A 636 -15.07 -8.86 15.57
CA TYR A 636 -14.98 -9.87 16.63
C TYR A 636 -13.57 -10.44 16.74
N ARG A 637 -13.30 -11.10 17.85
CA ARG A 637 -12.12 -11.93 18.08
C ARG A 637 -12.54 -13.27 18.69
N TYR A 638 -11.91 -14.32 18.25
CA TYR A 638 -12.03 -15.65 18.86
C TYR A 638 -10.64 -16.08 19.33
N ASN A 639 -10.45 -16.13 20.66
CA ASN A 639 -9.17 -16.48 21.28
C ASN A 639 -9.30 -17.79 22.05
N PRO A 640 -8.81 -18.91 21.52
CA PRO A 640 -8.91 -20.21 22.16
C PRO A 640 -8.26 -20.29 23.55
N LEU A 641 -7.27 -19.45 23.86
CA LEU A 641 -6.61 -19.43 25.16
C LEU A 641 -7.56 -19.07 26.31
N LEU A 642 -8.60 -18.28 26.04
CA LEU A 642 -9.59 -17.91 27.04
C LEU A 642 -10.35 -19.11 27.60
N LYS A 643 -10.51 -20.20 26.82
CA LYS A 643 -11.09 -21.46 27.31
C LYS A 643 -10.31 -22.04 28.50
N LYS A 644 -8.97 -21.91 28.47
CA LYS A 644 -8.10 -22.38 29.57
C LYS A 644 -8.30 -21.57 30.87
N GLU A 645 -8.84 -20.36 30.73
CA GLU A 645 -9.18 -19.45 31.83
C GLU A 645 -10.65 -19.60 32.27
N GLY A 646 -11.42 -20.54 31.69
CA GLY A 646 -12.85 -20.68 31.93
C GLY A 646 -13.70 -19.54 31.40
N LYS A 647 -13.20 -18.83 30.37
CA LYS A 647 -13.88 -17.69 29.73
C LYS A 647 -14.36 -18.06 28.33
N ASN A 648 -15.43 -17.39 27.88
CA ASN A 648 -15.86 -17.51 26.49
C ASN A 648 -14.73 -17.08 25.54
N PRO A 649 -14.34 -17.93 24.58
CA PRO A 649 -13.31 -17.58 23.60
C PRO A 649 -13.76 -16.53 22.58
N PHE A 650 -15.09 -16.39 22.37
CA PHE A 650 -15.66 -15.46 21.40
C PHE A 650 -15.95 -14.10 22.03
N ILE A 651 -15.40 -13.05 21.44
CA ILE A 651 -15.55 -11.65 21.87
C ILE A 651 -16.17 -10.87 20.72
N LEU A 652 -17.40 -10.43 20.88
CA LEU A 652 -18.07 -9.53 19.93
C LEU A 652 -17.61 -8.09 20.20
N ASP A 653 -16.76 -7.56 19.34
CA ASP A 653 -16.23 -6.18 19.48
C ASP A 653 -17.18 -5.14 18.85
N SER A 654 -18.07 -5.53 17.94
CA SER A 654 -19.10 -4.66 17.36
C SER A 654 -20.24 -4.40 18.34
N LYS A 655 -20.70 -3.15 18.35
CA LYS A 655 -21.97 -2.77 18.98
C LYS A 655 -23.13 -3.14 18.03
N PRO A 656 -24.40 -3.19 18.55
CA PRO A 656 -25.57 -3.34 17.69
C PRO A 656 -25.59 -2.27 16.59
N PRO A 657 -26.03 -2.64 15.37
CA PRO A 657 -26.15 -1.70 14.26
C PRO A 657 -27.01 -0.50 14.62
N LYS A 658 -26.57 0.70 14.21
CA LYS A 658 -27.26 1.98 14.44
C LYS A 658 -27.53 2.78 13.18
N LEU A 659 -26.85 2.42 12.05
CA LEU A 659 -27.09 2.99 10.74
C LEU A 659 -27.97 2.07 9.91
N SER A 660 -28.68 2.64 8.95
CA SER A 660 -29.49 1.88 7.98
C SER A 660 -28.57 1.06 7.07
N PHE A 661 -28.82 -0.23 6.99
CA PHE A 661 -28.13 -1.14 6.07
C PHE A 661 -28.39 -0.75 4.62
N GLN A 662 -29.64 -0.41 4.30
CA GLN A 662 -30.07 0.02 2.95
C GLN A 662 -29.40 1.32 2.51
N GLU A 663 -29.23 2.28 3.43
CA GLU A 663 -28.50 3.53 3.14
C GLU A 663 -27.01 3.27 2.92
N PHE A 664 -26.41 2.35 3.65
CA PHE A 664 -25.01 1.96 3.45
C PHE A 664 -24.81 1.37 2.03
N LEU A 665 -25.65 0.42 1.59
CA LEU A 665 -25.55 -0.18 0.26
C LEU A 665 -25.59 0.89 -0.85
N ARG A 666 -26.45 1.91 -0.71
CA ARG A 666 -26.61 2.97 -1.71
C ARG A 666 -25.45 3.96 -1.78
N ARG A 667 -24.47 3.83 -0.92
CA ARG A 667 -23.24 4.61 -0.98
C ARG A 667 -22.22 4.04 -1.97
N GLU A 668 -22.32 2.77 -2.29
CA GLU A 668 -21.38 2.07 -3.14
C GLU A 668 -21.97 1.84 -4.54
N VAL A 669 -21.22 2.19 -5.59
CA VAL A 669 -21.70 2.06 -6.99
C VAL A 669 -21.98 0.60 -7.34
N ARG A 670 -21.25 -0.37 -6.78
CA ARG A 670 -21.50 -1.79 -7.02
C ARG A 670 -22.92 -2.28 -6.63
N PHE A 671 -23.61 -1.54 -5.76
CA PHE A 671 -25.03 -1.79 -5.42
C PHE A 671 -25.96 -0.87 -6.21
N THR A 672 -25.66 0.43 -6.26
CA THR A 672 -26.55 1.37 -6.98
C THR A 672 -26.58 1.12 -8.49
N ALA A 673 -25.56 0.49 -9.07
CA ALA A 673 -25.59 0.02 -10.45
C ALA A 673 -26.68 -1.02 -10.67
N LEU A 674 -26.85 -1.99 -9.74
CA LEU A 674 -27.92 -2.98 -9.82
C LEU A 674 -29.30 -2.33 -9.73
N GLU A 675 -29.47 -1.37 -8.81
CA GLU A 675 -30.74 -0.66 -8.62
C GLU A 675 -31.19 0.10 -9.88
N ARG A 676 -30.23 0.58 -10.68
CA ARG A 676 -30.50 1.28 -11.96
C ARG A 676 -30.78 0.31 -13.11
N THR A 677 -30.02 -0.79 -13.19
CA THR A 677 -30.11 -1.74 -14.31
C THR A 677 -31.24 -2.78 -14.13
N PHE A 678 -31.46 -3.24 -12.90
CA PHE A 678 -32.41 -4.28 -12.55
C PHE A 678 -33.14 -3.93 -11.24
N PRO A 679 -34.02 -2.90 -11.21
CA PRO A 679 -34.57 -2.34 -9.98
C PRO A 679 -35.36 -3.34 -9.12
N GLU A 680 -36.21 -4.19 -9.74
CA GLU A 680 -36.97 -5.19 -9.00
C GLU A 680 -36.06 -6.24 -8.34
N ARG A 681 -35.06 -6.70 -9.08
CA ARG A 681 -34.07 -7.65 -8.57
C ARG A 681 -33.19 -7.02 -7.47
N ALA A 682 -32.83 -5.75 -7.60
CA ALA A 682 -32.07 -5.03 -6.59
C ALA A 682 -32.85 -4.97 -5.28
N LYS A 683 -34.14 -4.64 -5.34
CA LYS A 683 -35.00 -4.60 -4.16
C LYS A 683 -35.04 -5.95 -3.44
N GLU A 684 -35.27 -7.04 -4.17
CA GLU A 684 -35.29 -8.41 -3.62
C GLU A 684 -33.94 -8.76 -2.95
N LEU A 685 -32.83 -8.58 -3.68
CA LEU A 685 -31.51 -8.96 -3.18
C LEU A 685 -31.04 -8.08 -2.01
N PHE A 686 -31.39 -6.80 -1.98
CA PHE A 686 -31.01 -5.91 -0.88
C PHE A 686 -31.82 -6.19 0.39
N GLU A 687 -33.10 -6.54 0.29
CA GLU A 687 -33.93 -7.01 1.43
C GLU A 687 -33.37 -8.33 1.99
N GLU A 688 -32.97 -9.25 1.12
CA GLU A 688 -32.35 -10.51 1.52
C GLU A 688 -30.97 -10.30 2.15
N ALA A 689 -30.15 -9.41 1.59
CA ALA A 689 -28.84 -9.05 2.13
C ALA A 689 -28.92 -8.47 3.54
N GLU A 690 -29.89 -7.59 3.80
CA GLU A 690 -30.14 -7.02 5.13
C GLU A 690 -30.57 -8.10 6.13
N LYS A 691 -31.50 -8.98 5.75
CA LYS A 691 -31.90 -10.10 6.59
C LYS A 691 -30.73 -11.01 6.94
N ALA A 692 -29.93 -11.39 5.95
CA ALA A 692 -28.74 -12.23 6.14
C ALA A 692 -27.72 -11.56 7.06
N ALA A 693 -27.49 -10.24 6.93
CA ALA A 693 -26.60 -9.50 7.79
C ALA A 693 -27.09 -9.47 9.25
N MET A 694 -28.39 -9.22 9.47
CA MET A 694 -28.99 -9.19 10.81
C MET A 694 -29.01 -10.59 11.45
N GLU A 695 -29.24 -11.64 10.68
CA GLU A 695 -29.16 -13.03 11.14
C GLU A 695 -27.74 -13.39 11.57
N ARG A 696 -26.73 -13.00 10.77
CA ARG A 696 -25.31 -13.17 11.10
C ARG A 696 -24.93 -12.44 12.39
N TYR A 697 -25.38 -11.20 12.56
CA TYR A 697 -25.15 -10.44 13.80
C TYR A 697 -25.76 -11.17 15.03
N LYS A 698 -27.00 -11.66 14.91
CA LYS A 698 -27.66 -12.42 15.99
C LYS A 698 -26.93 -13.72 16.33
N ILE A 699 -26.34 -14.39 15.34
CA ILE A 699 -25.52 -15.59 15.57
C ILE A 699 -24.31 -15.21 16.42
N TYR A 700 -23.57 -14.18 16.06
CA TYR A 700 -22.38 -13.73 16.80
C TYR A 700 -22.76 -13.18 18.19
N GLU A 701 -23.89 -12.50 18.32
CA GLU A 701 -24.40 -12.06 19.62
C GLU A 701 -24.70 -13.26 20.56
N ARG A 702 -25.27 -14.35 20.03
CA ARG A 702 -25.47 -15.59 20.81
C ARG A 702 -24.14 -16.22 21.19
N MET A 703 -23.21 -16.37 20.26
CA MET A 703 -21.87 -16.91 20.55
C MET A 703 -21.16 -16.12 21.66
N ALA A 704 -21.35 -14.81 21.72
CA ALA A 704 -20.75 -13.97 22.77
C ALA A 704 -21.43 -14.13 24.14
N LYS A 705 -22.67 -14.68 24.20
CA LYS A 705 -23.44 -14.88 25.44
C LYS A 705 -23.36 -16.33 25.96
N GLU A 706 -22.88 -17.27 25.12
CA GLU A 706 -22.68 -18.66 25.54
C GLU A 706 -21.53 -18.72 26.58
N GLU A 707 -21.78 -19.37 27.74
CA GLU A 707 -20.80 -19.56 28.82
C GLU A 707 -19.83 -20.70 28.54
#